data_dc47d14b28bba8c3c92a7efc0a06b646
#
_entry.id   dc47d14b28bba8c3c92a7efc0a06b646
#
_cell.length_a   1.000
_cell.length_b   1.000
_cell.length_c   1.000
_cell.angle_alpha   90.00
_cell.angle_beta   90.00
_cell.angle_gamma   90.00
#
_symmetry.space_group_name_H-M   'P 1'
#
loop_
_entity.id
_entity.type
_entity.pdbx_description
1 polymer ?
#
loop_
_entity_poly.entity_id
_entity_poly.type
_entity_poly.pdbx_seq_one_letter_code
_entity_poly.pdbx_strand_id
1 'polypeptide(L)'
;MNKRLMFSAALVMALLSANAQKRAFTIEDLYRVKGVSSVSLSPDGKTVCYTASSSDLKNQKSGSDIYIMNADGSHTKALTEDGKSSSAVWSKDGKSIFFTNYEKGTAQIFRMDLTTCETEQVTDYELGIGSPVISPDERYIAFTAEVYPDLRADAKANKARMEKKEQGPVQAHIADKLLYRHWTSYNDGRCNHLILFDTQTKTYKDLTPGNYSLIFVVGGGITYQFSPDSKEICFVSNHDEHQEASTNADLWTVSVNGGEPVCITKENKAWDGTPAYSPDGKYIAYRLQQVPGYESDRFRLAIYDRAAKKSTVLTEKFDNWVDDYKWAPDSKSIFFLGQVQGAEPLYKLDIARKTISPVLTGKAISEFDFDNKGMVYYTYSTTGKPSALYRQQMKKWNGTPVASGKEQQITFLNQQLEDEVDIRPSESIWVEGAGGDKVQVFIVKPHNFDASKKYPLIINVHGGPQMQWMNSFRGDWQVYPAAGYVVAYPNPHGSTGYGQAFTRAISGDWGGKVFEDVMKVTDKLATLEYVDSTRMGAMGWSYGGYMMNWLQGHTKRFKCLASMMGVYDLRSMWGSTEEVWFPNFELGGQPYNSDLYKKWSPSSYIKNFSTPTLVMTGELDYRVPYTQSLQYFTALQTLNIPSRLIVLKYDGHWPSNLKSMPLYYNAHLDWFHRYLGGAPAPWDTEKMVNNEIEY
;
A
#
# COMPACT_ATOMS: atom_id res chain seq x y z
N MET A 1 -19.99 64.35 -13.70
CA MET A 1 -20.58 63.14 -13.03
C MET A 1 -19.93 61.89 -13.61
N ASN A 2 -19.51 60.92 -12.82
CA ASN A 2 -19.07 59.57 -13.13
C ASN A 2 -17.58 59.16 -13.08
N LYS A 3 -16.70 59.90 -12.44
CA LYS A 3 -15.39 59.33 -12.06
C LYS A 3 -15.34 58.80 -10.60
N ARG A 4 -16.28 59.17 -9.74
CA ARG A 4 -16.35 58.67 -8.34
C ARG A 4 -17.08 57.34 -8.19
N LEU A 5 -17.97 56.95 -9.11
CA LEU A 5 -18.66 55.67 -9.09
C LEU A 5 -17.80 54.49 -9.58
N MET A 6 -16.83 54.73 -10.47
CA MET A 6 -15.94 53.63 -10.95
C MET A 6 -14.87 53.27 -9.89
N PHE A 7 -14.44 54.20 -9.05
CA PHE A 7 -13.50 53.89 -7.95
C PHE A 7 -14.14 53.11 -6.80
N SER A 8 -15.43 53.33 -6.54
CA SER A 8 -16.14 52.57 -5.50
C SER A 8 -16.47 51.13 -5.92
N ALA A 9 -16.74 50.87 -7.21
CA ALA A 9 -16.98 49.53 -7.71
C ALA A 9 -15.68 48.67 -7.81
N ALA A 10 -14.55 49.31 -8.16
CA ALA A 10 -13.25 48.65 -8.14
C ALA A 10 -12.75 48.34 -6.73
N LEU A 11 -13.06 49.19 -5.73
CA LEU A 11 -12.68 48.95 -4.33
C LEU A 11 -13.57 47.89 -3.67
N VAL A 12 -14.84 47.74 -4.08
CA VAL A 12 -15.73 46.69 -3.61
C VAL A 12 -15.37 45.32 -4.27
N MET A 13 -14.91 45.27 -5.53
CA MET A 13 -14.38 44.05 -6.12
C MET A 13 -12.99 43.66 -5.57
N ALA A 14 -12.16 44.61 -5.16
CA ALA A 14 -10.88 44.33 -4.51
C ALA A 14 -11.02 43.86 -3.06
N LEU A 15 -12.16 44.12 -2.41
CA LEU A 15 -12.46 43.64 -1.05
C LEU A 15 -13.21 42.30 -1.04
N LEU A 16 -13.65 41.79 -2.18
CA LEU A 16 -14.26 40.45 -2.31
C LEU A 16 -13.24 39.35 -2.65
N SER A 17 -11.98 39.67 -2.83
CA SER A 17 -10.87 38.74 -2.76
C SER A 17 -10.30 38.63 -1.33
N ALA A 18 -11.13 38.76 -0.30
CA ALA A 18 -10.83 38.22 1.01
C ALA A 18 -10.68 36.70 0.79
N ASN A 19 -9.47 36.19 0.89
CA ASN A 19 -9.20 34.74 0.95
C ASN A 19 -10.25 34.13 1.89
N ALA A 20 -11.26 33.47 1.33
CA ALA A 20 -12.19 32.73 2.17
C ALA A 20 -11.33 31.75 2.98
N GLN A 21 -11.36 31.87 4.30
CA GLN A 21 -10.58 31.02 5.17
C GLN A 21 -10.97 29.57 4.87
N LYS A 22 -9.99 28.74 4.49
CA LYS A 22 -10.23 27.34 4.20
C LYS A 22 -10.84 26.67 5.42
N ARG A 23 -11.87 25.86 5.20
CA ARG A 23 -12.50 25.10 6.28
C ARG A 23 -11.64 23.91 6.73
N ALA A 24 -11.94 23.37 7.91
CA ALA A 24 -11.34 22.14 8.39
C ALA A 24 -11.67 20.94 7.46
N PHE A 25 -10.77 19.96 7.43
CA PHE A 25 -10.97 18.69 6.72
C PHE A 25 -12.02 17.84 7.46
N THR A 26 -12.90 17.18 6.73
CA THR A 26 -13.93 16.28 7.30
C THR A 26 -13.72 14.84 6.88
N ILE A 27 -14.47 13.91 7.49
CA ILE A 27 -14.44 12.49 7.10
C ILE A 27 -14.93 12.32 5.65
N GLU A 28 -15.93 13.09 5.22
CA GLU A 28 -16.47 13.05 3.86
C GLU A 28 -15.45 13.55 2.83
N ASP A 29 -14.53 14.45 3.21
CA ASP A 29 -13.48 14.93 2.29
C ASP A 29 -12.53 13.80 1.86
N LEU A 30 -12.39 12.72 2.65
CA LEU A 30 -11.63 11.55 2.25
C LEU A 30 -12.15 10.94 0.94
N TYR A 31 -13.44 11.00 0.72
CA TYR A 31 -14.10 10.45 -0.47
C TYR A 31 -14.12 11.43 -1.65
N ARG A 32 -13.77 12.70 -1.40
CA ARG A 32 -13.56 13.71 -2.44
C ARG A 32 -12.15 13.67 -3.02
N VAL A 33 -11.21 13.03 -2.34
CA VAL A 33 -9.84 12.85 -2.83
C VAL A 33 -9.84 11.92 -4.02
N LYS A 34 -9.34 12.41 -5.16
CA LYS A 34 -9.15 11.64 -6.39
C LYS A 34 -7.71 11.14 -6.48
N GLY A 35 -7.56 9.87 -6.85
CA GLY A 35 -6.25 9.24 -7.06
C GLY A 35 -5.78 9.38 -8.51
N VAL A 36 -4.45 9.38 -8.71
CA VAL A 36 -3.79 9.27 -10.01
C VAL A 36 -2.87 8.06 -9.95
N SER A 37 -3.03 7.13 -10.90
CA SER A 37 -2.24 5.89 -10.98
C SER A 37 -2.07 5.40 -12.41
N SER A 38 -1.31 4.32 -12.59
CA SER A 38 -1.08 3.66 -13.88
C SER A 38 -0.61 4.63 -14.96
N VAL A 39 0.37 5.45 -14.60
CA VAL A 39 0.94 6.45 -15.52
C VAL A 39 1.79 5.76 -16.57
N SER A 40 1.50 6.01 -17.84
CA SER A 40 2.19 5.40 -18.97
C SER A 40 2.42 6.40 -20.08
N LEU A 41 3.66 6.50 -20.54
CA LEU A 41 4.06 7.35 -21.66
C LEU A 41 3.87 6.60 -22.98
N SER A 42 3.33 7.28 -24.00
CA SER A 42 3.21 6.72 -25.36
C SER A 42 4.59 6.34 -25.93
N PRO A 43 4.68 5.37 -26.84
CA PRO A 43 5.95 4.95 -27.45
C PRO A 43 6.73 6.09 -28.13
N ASP A 44 6.05 7.12 -28.65
CA ASP A 44 6.68 8.30 -29.24
C ASP A 44 7.03 9.40 -28.24
N GLY A 45 6.66 9.23 -26.96
CA GLY A 45 6.94 10.15 -25.86
C GLY A 45 6.15 11.45 -25.87
N LYS A 46 5.05 11.53 -26.66
CA LYS A 46 4.30 12.79 -26.81
C LYS A 46 3.02 12.85 -25.99
N THR A 47 2.55 11.72 -25.52
CA THR A 47 1.26 11.58 -24.84
C THR A 47 1.43 10.78 -23.56
N VAL A 48 0.70 11.16 -22.52
CA VAL A 48 0.63 10.43 -21.25
C VAL A 48 -0.78 9.91 -21.06
N CYS A 49 -0.89 8.63 -20.70
CA CYS A 49 -2.12 8.00 -20.25
C CYS A 49 -2.05 7.79 -18.75
N TYR A 50 -3.16 7.95 -18.03
CA TYR A 50 -3.24 7.66 -16.61
C TYR A 50 -4.65 7.25 -16.19
N THR A 51 -4.77 6.58 -15.06
CA THR A 51 -6.05 6.25 -14.42
C THR A 51 -6.36 7.27 -13.33
N ALA A 52 -7.57 7.83 -13.36
CA ALA A 52 -8.11 8.64 -12.26
C ALA A 52 -9.14 7.83 -11.48
N SER A 53 -8.95 7.69 -10.16
CA SER A 53 -9.91 7.03 -9.28
C SER A 53 -10.69 8.05 -8.46
N SER A 54 -11.94 7.72 -8.15
CA SER A 54 -12.83 8.53 -7.32
C SER A 54 -13.75 7.65 -6.48
N SER A 55 -14.27 8.21 -5.39
CA SER A 55 -15.24 7.54 -4.54
C SER A 55 -16.45 8.44 -4.29
N ASP A 56 -17.61 7.82 -4.18
CA ASP A 56 -18.88 8.47 -3.83
C ASP A 56 -19.45 7.79 -2.57
N LEU A 57 -19.28 8.43 -1.44
CA LEU A 57 -19.72 7.89 -0.16
C LEU A 57 -21.26 7.75 -0.11
N LYS A 58 -21.99 8.72 -0.66
CA LYS A 58 -23.45 8.74 -0.65
C LYS A 58 -24.03 7.54 -1.39
N ASN A 59 -23.52 7.27 -2.60
CA ASN A 59 -23.96 6.16 -3.43
C ASN A 59 -23.17 4.87 -3.18
N GLN A 60 -22.18 4.91 -2.28
CA GLN A 60 -21.30 3.78 -1.93
C GLN A 60 -20.64 3.14 -3.15
N LYS A 61 -20.10 3.98 -4.02
CA LYS A 61 -19.42 3.56 -5.24
C LYS A 61 -18.01 4.09 -5.27
N SER A 62 -17.08 3.26 -5.68
CA SER A 62 -15.76 3.67 -6.14
C SER A 62 -15.63 3.32 -7.60
N GLY A 63 -14.92 4.14 -8.34
CA GLY A 63 -14.72 3.91 -9.75
C GLY A 63 -13.43 4.51 -10.25
N SER A 64 -13.06 4.15 -11.46
CA SER A 64 -11.90 4.71 -12.15
C SER A 64 -12.16 4.86 -13.63
N ASP A 65 -11.53 5.88 -14.20
CA ASP A 65 -11.58 6.19 -15.61
C ASP A 65 -10.21 6.51 -16.16
N ILE A 66 -10.04 6.30 -17.46
CA ILE A 66 -8.79 6.50 -18.18
C ILE A 66 -8.78 7.88 -18.80
N TYR A 67 -7.69 8.58 -18.60
CA TYR A 67 -7.42 9.90 -19.16
C TYR A 67 -6.18 9.88 -20.02
N ILE A 68 -6.17 10.78 -21.01
CA ILE A 68 -5.04 11.02 -21.88
C ILE A 68 -4.76 12.53 -21.96
N MET A 69 -3.48 12.89 -22.06
CA MET A 69 -3.05 14.28 -22.25
C MET A 69 -1.75 14.35 -23.05
N ASN A 70 -1.45 15.50 -23.61
CA ASN A 70 -0.11 15.74 -24.12
C ASN A 70 0.95 15.58 -23.03
N ALA A 71 2.17 15.20 -23.39
CA ALA A 71 3.28 15.04 -22.47
C ALA A 71 3.66 16.31 -21.70
N ASP A 72 3.17 17.48 -22.13
CA ASP A 72 3.33 18.76 -21.42
C ASP A 72 2.19 19.07 -20.44
N GLY A 73 1.20 18.20 -20.31
CA GLY A 73 0.02 18.36 -19.46
C GLY A 73 -1.14 19.10 -20.14
N SER A 74 -0.98 19.56 -21.37
CA SER A 74 -2.05 20.20 -22.12
C SER A 74 -3.03 19.19 -22.73
N HIS A 75 -4.23 19.65 -23.12
CA HIS A 75 -5.25 18.87 -23.82
C HIS A 75 -5.67 17.56 -23.11
N THR A 76 -5.87 17.65 -21.79
CA THR A 76 -6.39 16.53 -20.99
C THR A 76 -7.80 16.15 -21.45
N LYS A 77 -8.03 14.87 -21.71
CA LYS A 77 -9.30 14.30 -22.15
C LYS A 77 -9.58 12.98 -21.42
N ALA A 78 -10.81 12.77 -20.98
CA ALA A 78 -11.28 11.46 -20.56
C ALA A 78 -11.44 10.55 -21.79
N LEU A 79 -10.94 9.33 -21.72
CA LEU A 79 -11.18 8.28 -22.71
C LEU A 79 -12.34 7.39 -22.32
N THR A 80 -12.57 7.23 -21.01
CA THR A 80 -13.70 6.51 -20.44
C THR A 80 -14.40 7.37 -19.39
N GLU A 81 -15.69 7.15 -19.19
CA GLU A 81 -16.54 7.85 -18.19
C GLU A 81 -17.52 6.86 -17.55
N ASP A 82 -17.16 5.56 -17.52
CA ASP A 82 -18.01 4.49 -17.01
C ASP A 82 -17.75 4.15 -15.55
N GLY A 83 -16.70 4.70 -14.98
CA GLY A 83 -16.25 4.40 -13.61
C GLY A 83 -15.76 2.96 -13.42
N LYS A 84 -15.42 2.23 -14.48
CA LYS A 84 -15.08 0.80 -14.47
C LYS A 84 -13.78 0.47 -15.18
N SER A 85 -13.10 1.49 -15.73
CA SER A 85 -11.93 1.34 -16.58
C SER A 85 -10.66 1.74 -15.88
N SER A 86 -9.57 0.94 -16.05
CA SER A 86 -8.27 1.20 -15.40
C SER A 86 -7.11 0.54 -16.14
N SER A 87 -5.88 0.85 -15.70
CA SER A 87 -4.65 0.14 -16.07
C SER A 87 -4.39 0.10 -17.58
N ALA A 88 -4.46 1.27 -18.22
CA ALA A 88 -4.22 1.37 -19.67
C ALA A 88 -2.75 1.16 -20.02
N VAL A 89 -2.53 0.36 -21.08
CA VAL A 89 -1.22 0.07 -21.69
C VAL A 89 -1.28 0.41 -23.16
N TRP A 90 -0.26 1.10 -23.67
CA TRP A 90 -0.17 1.47 -25.08
C TRP A 90 0.04 0.27 -25.99
N SER A 91 -0.59 0.30 -27.18
CA SER A 91 -0.16 -0.54 -28.29
C SER A 91 1.25 -0.12 -28.76
N LYS A 92 1.98 -1.05 -29.36
CA LYS A 92 3.34 -0.83 -29.86
C LYS A 92 3.46 0.32 -30.84
N ASP A 93 2.44 0.51 -31.68
CA ASP A 93 2.38 1.60 -32.66
C ASP A 93 1.84 2.93 -32.09
N GLY A 94 1.41 2.92 -30.81
CA GLY A 94 0.88 4.09 -30.10
C GLY A 94 -0.51 4.57 -30.59
N LYS A 95 -1.21 3.79 -31.43
CA LYS A 95 -2.51 4.16 -31.97
C LYS A 95 -3.71 3.66 -31.18
N SER A 96 -3.47 2.72 -30.28
CA SER A 96 -4.50 2.14 -29.41
C SER A 96 -4.00 2.03 -27.99
N ILE A 97 -4.94 1.85 -27.06
CA ILE A 97 -4.66 1.41 -25.69
C ILE A 97 -5.41 0.13 -25.43
N PHE A 98 -4.79 -0.75 -24.62
CA PHE A 98 -5.44 -1.87 -23.98
C PHE A 98 -5.70 -1.49 -22.52
N PHE A 99 -6.86 -1.85 -21.98
CA PHE A 99 -7.21 -1.49 -20.62
C PHE A 99 -8.13 -2.54 -19.99
N THR A 100 -8.16 -2.56 -18.66
CA THR A 100 -9.07 -3.42 -17.89
C THR A 100 -10.41 -2.69 -17.71
N ASN A 101 -11.51 -3.41 -17.93
CA ASN A 101 -12.86 -2.93 -17.67
C ASN A 101 -13.70 -4.00 -16.96
N TYR A 102 -14.63 -3.56 -16.09
CA TYR A 102 -15.49 -4.39 -15.26
C TYR A 102 -16.97 -4.34 -15.67
N GLU A 103 -17.28 -4.02 -16.91
CA GLU A 103 -18.67 -3.78 -17.37
C GLU A 103 -19.58 -4.99 -17.11
N LYS A 104 -19.09 -6.21 -17.31
CA LYS A 104 -19.87 -7.45 -17.14
C LYS A 104 -19.70 -8.13 -15.77
N GLY A 105 -19.24 -7.41 -14.77
CA GLY A 105 -19.07 -7.94 -13.40
C GLY A 105 -17.76 -8.67 -13.15
N THR A 106 -16.98 -8.96 -14.20
CA THR A 106 -15.62 -9.51 -14.12
C THR A 106 -14.67 -8.67 -14.95
N ALA A 107 -13.39 -8.59 -14.50
CA ALA A 107 -12.36 -7.87 -15.24
C ALA A 107 -12.09 -8.55 -16.59
N GLN A 108 -12.08 -7.73 -17.66
CA GLN A 108 -11.71 -8.17 -19.00
C GLN A 108 -10.80 -7.12 -19.66
N ILE A 109 -10.03 -7.50 -20.68
CA ILE A 109 -9.27 -6.56 -21.50
C ILE A 109 -10.14 -6.06 -22.65
N PHE A 110 -10.11 -4.75 -22.79
CA PHE A 110 -10.65 -4.01 -23.92
C PHE A 110 -9.52 -3.30 -24.67
N ARG A 111 -9.72 -3.03 -25.94
CA ARG A 111 -8.84 -2.23 -26.77
C ARG A 111 -9.62 -1.06 -27.34
N MET A 112 -9.06 0.15 -27.26
CA MET A 112 -9.63 1.36 -27.84
C MET A 112 -8.69 1.91 -28.90
N ASP A 113 -9.19 2.14 -30.12
CA ASP A 113 -8.51 2.93 -31.16
C ASP A 113 -8.61 4.42 -30.80
N LEU A 114 -7.46 5.10 -30.68
CA LEU A 114 -7.41 6.50 -30.24
C LEU A 114 -7.81 7.51 -31.33
N THR A 115 -7.92 7.06 -32.60
CA THR A 115 -8.35 7.90 -33.72
C THR A 115 -9.86 7.91 -33.83
N THR A 116 -10.50 6.74 -33.79
CA THR A 116 -11.95 6.58 -33.92
C THR A 116 -12.69 6.58 -32.60
N CYS A 117 -11.99 6.33 -31.50
CA CYS A 117 -12.54 6.06 -30.16
C CYS A 117 -13.43 4.79 -30.10
N GLU A 118 -13.35 3.92 -31.12
CA GLU A 118 -14.01 2.63 -31.09
C GLU A 118 -13.36 1.68 -30.13
N THR A 119 -14.17 0.96 -29.35
CA THR A 119 -13.71 0.04 -28.30
C THR A 119 -14.19 -1.37 -28.61
N GLU A 120 -13.28 -2.34 -28.53
CA GLU A 120 -13.58 -3.77 -28.67
C GLU A 120 -13.18 -4.55 -27.41
N GLN A 121 -13.98 -5.53 -27.01
CA GLN A 121 -13.62 -6.48 -25.98
C GLN A 121 -12.66 -7.54 -26.55
N VAL A 122 -11.47 -7.67 -25.95
CA VAL A 122 -10.41 -8.57 -26.44
C VAL A 122 -10.50 -9.94 -25.78
N THR A 123 -10.72 -9.99 -24.45
CA THR A 123 -10.85 -11.24 -23.68
C THR A 123 -12.28 -11.47 -23.24
N ASP A 124 -12.66 -12.74 -23.10
CA ASP A 124 -13.97 -13.19 -22.63
C ASP A 124 -13.76 -14.43 -21.73
N TYR A 125 -13.06 -14.25 -20.61
CA TYR A 125 -12.77 -15.31 -19.67
C TYR A 125 -13.78 -15.26 -18.51
N GLU A 126 -14.62 -16.27 -18.37
CA GLU A 126 -15.80 -16.25 -17.48
C GLU A 126 -15.47 -16.04 -16.00
N LEU A 127 -14.26 -16.40 -15.56
CA LEU A 127 -13.79 -16.17 -14.18
C LEU A 127 -13.23 -14.76 -13.96
N GLY A 128 -13.09 -13.97 -15.03
CA GLY A 128 -12.35 -12.73 -15.00
C GLY A 128 -10.84 -12.93 -15.08
N ILE A 129 -10.12 -11.83 -15.25
CA ILE A 129 -8.66 -11.82 -15.42
C ILE A 129 -8.00 -10.98 -14.33
N GLY A 130 -6.90 -11.45 -13.77
CA GLY A 130 -6.09 -10.72 -12.80
C GLY A 130 -4.76 -10.27 -13.40
N SER A 131 -4.33 -9.04 -13.11
CA SER A 131 -3.01 -8.49 -13.44
C SER A 131 -2.55 -8.76 -14.89
N PRO A 132 -3.31 -8.39 -15.93
CA PRO A 132 -2.99 -8.73 -17.31
C PRO A 132 -1.70 -8.08 -17.80
N VAL A 133 -0.92 -8.83 -18.57
CA VAL A 133 0.30 -8.36 -19.27
C VAL A 133 0.19 -8.73 -20.74
N ILE A 134 0.45 -7.77 -21.62
CA ILE A 134 0.38 -7.93 -23.08
C ILE A 134 1.79 -8.24 -23.60
N SER A 135 1.91 -9.22 -24.50
CA SER A 135 3.20 -9.52 -25.13
C SER A 135 3.70 -8.39 -26.02
N PRO A 136 5.02 -8.18 -26.17
CA PRO A 136 5.58 -7.13 -27.03
C PRO A 136 5.16 -7.18 -28.50
N ASP A 137 4.71 -8.33 -29.01
CA ASP A 137 4.16 -8.51 -30.36
C ASP A 137 2.62 -8.42 -30.41
N GLU A 138 1.97 -8.16 -29.26
CA GLU A 138 0.52 -8.05 -29.06
C GLU A 138 -0.30 -9.31 -29.41
N ARG A 139 0.40 -10.43 -29.66
CA ARG A 139 -0.28 -11.68 -29.96
C ARG A 139 -0.85 -12.34 -28.72
N TYR A 140 -0.19 -12.21 -27.58
CA TYR A 140 -0.58 -12.90 -26.36
C TYR A 140 -0.96 -11.91 -25.24
N ILE A 141 -1.92 -12.33 -24.42
CA ILE A 141 -2.23 -11.69 -23.15
C ILE A 141 -2.06 -12.76 -22.07
N ALA A 142 -1.13 -12.53 -21.14
CA ALA A 142 -0.97 -13.37 -19.96
C ALA A 142 -1.71 -12.73 -18.79
N PHE A 143 -2.40 -13.52 -17.99
CA PHE A 143 -3.12 -13.04 -16.81
C PHE A 143 -3.22 -14.13 -15.75
N THR A 144 -3.55 -13.75 -14.52
CA THR A 144 -3.81 -14.71 -13.46
C THR A 144 -5.30 -15.00 -13.34
N ALA A 145 -5.61 -16.26 -13.02
CA ALA A 145 -6.96 -16.68 -12.65
C ALA A 145 -6.90 -17.79 -11.58
N GLU A 146 -7.84 -17.74 -10.63
CA GLU A 146 -8.02 -18.80 -9.65
C GLU A 146 -8.80 -19.95 -10.27
N VAL A 147 -8.15 -21.09 -10.43
CA VAL A 147 -8.69 -22.29 -11.08
C VAL A 147 -8.49 -23.53 -10.21
N TYR A 148 -9.36 -24.51 -10.36
CA TYR A 148 -9.09 -25.85 -9.84
C TYR A 148 -8.02 -26.51 -10.72
N PRO A 149 -6.92 -27.03 -10.15
CA PRO A 149 -5.79 -27.55 -10.91
C PRO A 149 -6.13 -28.64 -11.93
N ASP A 150 -7.13 -29.47 -11.63
CA ASP A 150 -7.62 -30.51 -12.54
C ASP A 150 -8.44 -29.97 -13.71
N LEU A 151 -9.05 -28.80 -13.57
CA LEU A 151 -9.83 -28.11 -14.62
C LEU A 151 -9.00 -27.12 -15.43
N ARG A 152 -7.84 -26.70 -14.93
CA ARG A 152 -6.91 -25.79 -15.64
C ARG A 152 -7.62 -24.53 -16.18
N ALA A 153 -7.37 -24.17 -17.45
CA ALA A 153 -7.94 -23.00 -18.12
C ALA A 153 -9.40 -23.12 -18.56
N ASP A 154 -10.09 -24.22 -18.25
CA ASP A 154 -11.52 -24.37 -18.57
C ASP A 154 -12.38 -23.51 -17.64
N ALA A 155 -12.63 -22.25 -18.04
CA ALA A 155 -13.37 -21.28 -17.25
C ALA A 155 -14.79 -21.73 -16.91
N LYS A 156 -15.49 -22.40 -17.87
CA LYS A 156 -16.87 -22.88 -17.65
C LYS A 156 -16.95 -23.98 -16.61
N ALA A 157 -16.06 -24.95 -16.70
CA ALA A 157 -16.01 -26.06 -15.74
C ALA A 157 -15.63 -25.55 -14.33
N ASN A 158 -14.67 -24.61 -14.23
CA ASN A 158 -14.30 -23.97 -12.99
C ASN A 158 -15.49 -23.21 -12.37
N LYS A 159 -16.16 -22.36 -13.13
CA LYS A 159 -17.33 -21.59 -12.69
C LYS A 159 -18.46 -22.52 -12.21
N ALA A 160 -18.78 -23.54 -12.99
CA ALA A 160 -19.80 -24.52 -12.60
C ALA A 160 -19.49 -25.23 -11.27
N ARG A 161 -18.21 -25.57 -11.02
CA ARG A 161 -17.79 -26.16 -9.73
C ARG A 161 -17.91 -25.15 -8.59
N MET A 162 -17.52 -23.88 -8.80
CA MET A 162 -17.66 -22.82 -7.81
C MET A 162 -19.13 -22.62 -7.43
N GLU A 163 -20.01 -22.41 -8.40
CA GLU A 163 -21.44 -22.21 -8.20
C GLU A 163 -22.08 -23.41 -7.46
N LYS A 164 -21.71 -24.62 -7.82
CA LYS A 164 -22.21 -25.84 -7.14
C LYS A 164 -21.80 -25.87 -5.67
N LYS A 165 -20.59 -25.40 -5.32
CA LYS A 165 -20.13 -25.30 -3.93
C LYS A 165 -20.87 -24.21 -3.17
N GLU A 166 -21.01 -23.03 -3.74
CA GLU A 166 -21.64 -21.87 -3.12
C GLU A 166 -23.14 -22.05 -2.91
N GLN A 167 -23.84 -22.69 -3.86
CA GLN A 167 -25.30 -22.90 -3.82
C GLN A 167 -25.68 -24.22 -3.17
N GLY A 168 -24.73 -25.08 -2.85
CA GLY A 168 -25.00 -26.38 -2.22
C GLY A 168 -25.54 -26.22 -0.79
N PRO A 169 -26.33 -27.17 -0.30
CA PRO A 169 -26.92 -27.10 1.03
C PRO A 169 -25.91 -27.27 2.18
N VAL A 170 -24.75 -27.86 1.91
CA VAL A 170 -23.68 -28.03 2.89
C VAL A 170 -22.65 -26.94 2.70
N GLN A 171 -22.51 -26.08 3.72
CA GLN A 171 -21.54 -24.98 3.73
C GLN A 171 -20.50 -25.29 4.80
N ALA A 172 -19.32 -25.80 4.37
CA ALA A 172 -18.23 -26.18 5.26
C ALA A 172 -16.87 -26.05 4.58
N HIS A 173 -15.85 -25.75 5.37
CA HIS A 173 -14.46 -25.82 4.94
C HIS A 173 -13.80 -27.08 5.48
N ILE A 174 -12.97 -27.74 4.67
CA ILE A 174 -12.14 -28.86 5.06
C ILE A 174 -10.68 -28.47 4.85
N ALA A 175 -9.84 -28.72 5.83
CA ALA A 175 -8.42 -28.47 5.76
C ALA A 175 -7.63 -29.64 6.36
N ASP A 176 -6.73 -30.22 5.57
CA ASP A 176 -5.82 -31.30 6.00
C ASP A 176 -4.39 -30.79 6.23
N LYS A 177 -4.12 -29.51 5.89
CA LYS A 177 -2.83 -28.84 6.06
C LYS A 177 -3.00 -27.33 6.25
N LEU A 178 -1.92 -26.66 6.65
CA LEU A 178 -1.89 -25.21 6.84
C LEU A 178 -2.01 -24.44 5.53
N LEU A 179 -2.14 -23.09 5.65
CA LEU A 179 -2.61 -22.17 4.62
C LEU A 179 -4.01 -22.51 4.14
N TYR A 180 -4.85 -23.03 5.05
CA TYR A 180 -6.26 -23.27 4.75
C TYR A 180 -7.08 -21.99 4.59
N ARG A 181 -6.51 -20.83 4.92
CA ARG A 181 -7.08 -19.50 4.71
C ARG A 181 -5.97 -18.48 4.51
N HIS A 182 -6.28 -17.37 3.84
CA HIS A 182 -5.36 -16.27 3.60
C HIS A 182 -6.12 -14.94 3.50
N TRP A 183 -5.62 -13.89 4.17
CA TRP A 183 -6.26 -12.58 4.32
C TRP A 183 -7.69 -12.63 4.84
N THR A 184 -8.68 -12.76 3.96
CA THR A 184 -10.11 -12.75 4.26
C THR A 184 -10.83 -13.99 3.76
N SER A 185 -10.14 -14.93 3.10
CA SER A 185 -10.74 -16.05 2.40
C SER A 185 -10.20 -17.39 2.86
N TYR A 186 -11.05 -18.40 2.87
CA TYR A 186 -10.62 -19.80 3.00
C TYR A 186 -10.16 -20.33 1.65
N ASN A 187 -9.11 -21.16 1.69
CA ASN A 187 -8.66 -21.91 0.52
C ASN A 187 -9.71 -22.98 0.19
N ASP A 188 -10.27 -22.94 -1.00
CA ASP A 188 -11.30 -23.86 -1.47
C ASP A 188 -10.78 -24.90 -2.46
N GLY A 189 -9.45 -25.00 -2.61
CA GLY A 189 -8.74 -25.90 -3.51
C GLY A 189 -8.42 -25.32 -4.88
N ARG A 190 -8.74 -24.03 -5.11
CA ARG A 190 -8.26 -23.29 -6.27
C ARG A 190 -6.81 -22.84 -6.07
N CYS A 191 -6.10 -22.74 -7.18
CA CYS A 191 -4.77 -22.13 -7.25
C CYS A 191 -4.79 -20.98 -8.26
N ASN A 192 -3.98 -19.97 -7.99
CA ASN A 192 -3.82 -18.84 -8.89
C ASN A 192 -2.82 -19.22 -9.99
N HIS A 193 -3.31 -19.53 -11.19
CA HIS A 193 -2.49 -19.96 -12.33
C HIS A 193 -2.24 -18.84 -13.33
N LEU A 194 -1.16 -18.97 -14.11
CA LEU A 194 -0.85 -18.11 -15.25
C LEU A 194 -1.57 -18.66 -16.49
N ILE A 195 -2.56 -17.91 -16.93
CA ILE A 195 -3.33 -18.23 -18.14
C ILE A 195 -2.84 -17.37 -19.29
N LEU A 196 -2.61 -17.99 -20.44
CA LEU A 196 -2.23 -17.32 -21.67
C LEU A 196 -3.40 -17.32 -22.63
N PHE A 197 -3.79 -16.14 -23.11
CA PHE A 197 -4.73 -15.97 -24.19
C PHE A 197 -4.01 -15.65 -25.51
N ASP A 198 -4.27 -16.42 -26.56
CA ASP A 198 -3.79 -16.13 -27.92
C ASP A 198 -4.87 -15.32 -28.68
N THR A 199 -4.57 -14.07 -29.00
CA THR A 199 -5.50 -13.15 -29.65
C THR A 199 -5.88 -13.58 -31.08
N GLN A 200 -5.06 -14.41 -31.75
CA GLN A 200 -5.30 -14.89 -33.11
C GLN A 200 -6.20 -16.12 -33.11
N THR A 201 -5.90 -17.10 -32.25
CA THR A 201 -6.69 -18.36 -32.19
C THR A 201 -7.89 -18.27 -31.24
N LYS A 202 -7.95 -17.21 -30.42
CA LYS A 202 -8.97 -17.00 -29.38
C LYS A 202 -9.03 -18.18 -28.36
N THR A 203 -7.88 -18.77 -28.05
CA THR A 203 -7.78 -19.90 -27.13
C THR A 203 -7.06 -19.53 -25.83
N TYR A 204 -7.45 -20.15 -24.75
CA TYR A 204 -6.83 -20.03 -23.43
C TYR A 204 -5.97 -21.25 -23.12
N LYS A 205 -4.81 -21.05 -22.52
CA LYS A 205 -3.88 -22.09 -22.10
C LYS A 205 -3.37 -21.83 -20.68
N ASP A 206 -3.40 -22.83 -19.83
CA ASP A 206 -2.74 -22.81 -18.53
C ASP A 206 -1.23 -23.10 -18.71
N LEU A 207 -0.38 -22.14 -18.34
CA LEU A 207 1.07 -22.28 -18.42
C LEU A 207 1.71 -22.82 -17.13
N THR A 208 0.98 -22.83 -16.03
CA THR A 208 1.49 -23.25 -14.71
C THR A 208 0.59 -24.30 -14.06
N PRO A 209 0.29 -25.42 -14.78
CA PRO A 209 -0.57 -26.46 -14.22
C PRO A 209 0.09 -27.10 -13.00
N GLY A 210 -0.70 -27.39 -11.96
CA GLY A 210 -0.23 -28.00 -10.72
C GLY A 210 -0.89 -27.41 -9.49
N ASN A 211 -0.52 -27.90 -8.32
CA ASN A 211 -1.09 -27.45 -7.04
C ASN A 211 -0.26 -26.28 -6.43
N TYR A 212 0.13 -25.32 -7.26
CA TYR A 212 0.92 -24.17 -6.85
C TYR A 212 0.24 -22.90 -7.32
N SER A 213 0.21 -21.90 -6.45
CA SER A 213 -0.27 -20.57 -6.83
C SER A 213 0.89 -19.67 -7.27
N LEU A 214 0.64 -18.88 -8.29
CA LEU A 214 1.39 -17.64 -8.51
C LEU A 214 1.02 -16.66 -7.40
N ILE A 215 1.95 -15.82 -7.03
CA ILE A 215 1.73 -14.81 -6.00
C ILE A 215 1.42 -15.44 -4.66
N PHE A 216 2.43 -15.61 -3.94
CA PHE A 216 2.34 -15.97 -2.55
C PHE A 216 3.29 -15.04 -1.78
N VAL A 217 2.73 -14.21 -0.90
CA VAL A 217 3.50 -13.53 0.13
C VAL A 217 4.36 -12.32 -0.33
N VAL A 218 5.23 -11.88 0.29
CA VAL A 218 6.22 -10.81 0.44
C VAL A 218 6.49 -10.03 -0.87
N GLY A 219 6.54 -8.74 -0.78
CA GLY A 219 7.16 -7.87 -1.78
C GLY A 219 6.29 -7.31 -2.90
N GLY A 220 5.04 -7.72 -3.06
CA GLY A 220 4.10 -7.10 -4.02
C GLY A 220 4.64 -6.86 -5.44
N GLY A 221 3.81 -6.30 -6.31
CA GLY A 221 4.20 -5.91 -7.67
C GLY A 221 3.92 -6.96 -8.74
N ILE A 222 4.40 -6.73 -9.97
CA ILE A 222 4.21 -7.63 -11.11
C ILE A 222 4.98 -8.92 -10.89
N THR A 223 4.28 -10.04 -10.95
CA THR A 223 4.85 -11.37 -10.65
C THR A 223 5.25 -12.16 -11.89
N TYR A 224 5.06 -11.62 -13.08
CA TYR A 224 5.45 -12.23 -14.35
C TYR A 224 5.61 -11.18 -15.46
N GLN A 225 6.44 -11.50 -16.45
CA GLN A 225 6.68 -10.66 -17.61
C GLN A 225 7.06 -11.50 -18.83
N PHE A 226 6.65 -11.07 -20.04
CA PHE A 226 7.13 -11.63 -21.30
C PHE A 226 8.58 -11.25 -21.59
N SER A 227 9.30 -12.16 -22.25
CA SER A 227 10.55 -11.83 -22.91
C SER A 227 10.33 -10.83 -24.07
N PRO A 228 11.32 -10.00 -24.42
CA PRO A 228 11.18 -9.01 -25.50
C PRO A 228 10.81 -9.61 -26.89
N ASP A 229 11.13 -10.89 -27.11
CA ASP A 229 10.79 -11.62 -28.33
C ASP A 229 9.43 -12.36 -28.25
N SER A 230 8.68 -12.16 -27.16
CA SER A 230 7.35 -12.75 -26.91
C SER A 230 7.28 -14.28 -26.86
N LYS A 231 8.42 -14.99 -26.66
CA LYS A 231 8.46 -16.45 -26.72
C LYS A 231 8.46 -17.14 -25.36
N GLU A 232 8.75 -16.40 -24.31
CA GLU A 232 8.92 -16.91 -22.97
C GLU A 232 8.27 -15.94 -21.95
N ILE A 233 7.81 -16.49 -20.82
CA ILE A 233 7.37 -15.72 -19.67
C ILE A 233 8.23 -16.11 -18.48
N CYS A 234 8.77 -15.12 -17.78
CA CYS A 234 9.33 -15.31 -16.44
C CYS A 234 8.24 -15.00 -15.41
N PHE A 235 8.07 -15.86 -14.43
CA PHE A 235 7.06 -15.74 -13.38
C PHE A 235 7.60 -16.13 -12.00
N VAL A 236 6.86 -15.83 -10.95
CA VAL A 236 7.22 -16.11 -9.55
C VAL A 236 6.30 -17.18 -8.99
N SER A 237 6.87 -18.18 -8.30
CA SER A 237 6.09 -19.19 -7.58
C SER A 237 6.87 -19.78 -6.42
N ASN A 238 6.17 -20.18 -5.35
CA ASN A 238 6.71 -20.91 -4.22
C ASN A 238 6.33 -22.40 -4.33
N HIS A 239 7.32 -23.26 -4.43
CA HIS A 239 7.13 -24.74 -4.51
C HIS A 239 7.63 -25.45 -3.25
N ASP A 240 7.80 -24.75 -2.14
CA ASP A 240 8.16 -25.39 -0.87
C ASP A 240 7.01 -26.26 -0.34
N GLU A 241 7.35 -27.35 0.33
CA GLU A 241 6.39 -28.28 0.93
C GLU A 241 5.58 -27.61 2.07
N HIS A 242 6.25 -26.74 2.86
CA HIS A 242 5.69 -26.01 4.00
C HIS A 242 5.60 -24.52 3.70
N GLN A 243 4.73 -24.15 2.76
CA GLN A 243 4.56 -22.77 2.33
C GLN A 243 4.16 -21.82 3.48
N GLU A 244 3.40 -22.35 4.45
CA GLU A 244 2.96 -21.60 5.64
C GLU A 244 4.10 -21.14 6.56
N ALA A 245 5.26 -21.78 6.46
CA ALA A 245 6.44 -21.48 7.25
C ALA A 245 7.62 -20.95 6.42
N SER A 246 7.37 -20.64 5.15
CA SER A 246 8.39 -20.25 4.17
C SER A 246 8.11 -18.89 3.56
N THR A 247 9.13 -18.03 3.47
CA THR A 247 9.11 -16.81 2.67
C THR A 247 9.74 -17.02 1.29
N ASN A 248 10.12 -18.25 0.95
CA ASN A 248 10.73 -18.57 -0.35
C ASN A 248 9.76 -18.27 -1.50
N ALA A 249 10.29 -17.72 -2.56
CA ALA A 249 9.67 -17.66 -3.88
C ALA A 249 10.79 -17.62 -4.90
N ASP A 250 10.63 -18.36 -5.97
CA ASP A 250 11.62 -18.48 -7.03
C ASP A 250 11.13 -17.86 -8.33
N LEU A 251 12.07 -17.44 -9.17
CA LEU A 251 11.81 -17.13 -10.57
C LEU A 251 11.80 -18.41 -11.41
N TRP A 252 10.78 -18.53 -12.22
CA TRP A 252 10.57 -19.61 -13.17
C TRP A 252 10.42 -19.07 -14.58
N THR A 253 10.84 -19.78 -15.58
CA THR A 253 10.59 -19.45 -16.98
C THR A 253 9.79 -20.56 -17.67
N VAL A 254 8.87 -20.17 -18.55
CA VAL A 254 8.05 -21.07 -19.34
C VAL A 254 7.87 -20.53 -20.77
N SER A 255 7.89 -21.42 -21.77
CA SER A 255 7.58 -21.01 -23.16
C SER A 255 6.11 -20.67 -23.31
N VAL A 256 5.77 -19.69 -24.15
CA VAL A 256 4.37 -19.39 -24.54
C VAL A 256 3.69 -20.60 -25.21
N ASN A 257 4.48 -21.52 -25.76
CA ASN A 257 3.97 -22.80 -26.28
C ASN A 257 3.64 -23.81 -25.18
N GLY A 258 3.93 -23.50 -23.90
CA GLY A 258 3.82 -24.43 -22.77
C GLY A 258 5.06 -25.32 -22.65
N GLY A 259 4.95 -26.32 -21.83
CA GLY A 259 6.05 -27.23 -21.45
C GLY A 259 6.33 -27.11 -19.95
N GLU A 260 7.35 -27.83 -19.46
CA GLU A 260 7.74 -27.80 -18.06
C GLU A 260 8.44 -26.47 -17.73
N PRO A 261 7.97 -25.72 -16.72
CA PRO A 261 8.66 -24.52 -16.24
C PRO A 261 10.06 -24.86 -15.67
N VAL A 262 10.98 -23.92 -15.84
CA VAL A 262 12.36 -24.04 -15.35
C VAL A 262 12.62 -23.01 -14.25
N CYS A 263 12.95 -23.49 -13.05
CA CYS A 263 13.39 -22.63 -11.95
C CYS A 263 14.80 -22.09 -12.20
N ILE A 264 14.98 -20.77 -12.11
CA ILE A 264 16.26 -20.12 -12.41
C ILE A 264 16.94 -19.49 -11.18
N THR A 265 16.29 -19.48 -10.02
CA THR A 265 16.85 -18.89 -8.78
C THR A 265 16.84 -19.83 -7.58
N LYS A 266 16.67 -21.13 -7.77
CA LYS A 266 16.54 -22.19 -6.74
C LYS A 266 17.61 -22.19 -5.64
N GLU A 267 18.73 -21.52 -5.86
CA GLU A 267 19.86 -21.46 -4.91
C GLU A 267 19.57 -20.48 -3.76
N ASN A 268 18.75 -19.46 -4.00
CA ASN A 268 18.27 -18.59 -2.94
C ASN A 268 17.10 -19.30 -2.20
N LYS A 269 17.08 -19.25 -0.86
CA LYS A 269 16.01 -19.82 -0.04
C LYS A 269 15.15 -18.76 0.63
N ALA A 270 15.35 -17.51 0.23
CA ALA A 270 14.49 -16.39 0.55
C ALA A 270 13.71 -15.96 -0.70
N TRP A 271 13.00 -14.87 -0.62
CA TRP A 271 12.14 -14.42 -1.70
C TRP A 271 12.91 -13.84 -2.90
N ASP A 272 12.57 -14.28 -4.11
CA ASP A 272 12.95 -13.71 -5.40
C ASP A 272 11.68 -13.36 -6.18
N GLY A 273 11.56 -12.13 -6.68
CA GLY A 273 10.33 -11.72 -7.35
C GLY A 273 10.42 -10.48 -8.20
N THR A 274 9.27 -10.06 -8.73
CA THR A 274 9.11 -8.91 -9.64
C THR A 274 10.07 -8.95 -10.85
N PRO A 275 10.07 -10.01 -11.68
CA PRO A 275 10.99 -10.13 -12.79
C PRO A 275 10.75 -9.08 -13.88
N ALA A 276 11.82 -8.57 -14.47
CA ALA A 276 11.79 -7.67 -15.62
C ALA A 276 12.93 -7.98 -16.61
N TYR A 277 12.59 -8.37 -17.83
CA TYR A 277 13.58 -8.56 -18.86
C TYR A 277 14.24 -7.24 -19.26
N SER A 278 15.57 -7.27 -19.49
CA SER A 278 16.21 -6.16 -20.15
C SER A 278 15.70 -5.99 -21.58
N PRO A 279 15.63 -4.76 -22.14
CA PRO A 279 15.16 -4.53 -23.50
C PRO A 279 15.90 -5.35 -24.57
N ASP A 280 17.19 -5.64 -24.38
CA ASP A 280 18.01 -6.48 -25.27
C ASP A 280 17.85 -7.99 -25.00
N GLY A 281 17.05 -8.39 -24.02
CA GLY A 281 16.74 -9.77 -23.65
C GLY A 281 17.88 -10.56 -23.03
N LYS A 282 19.01 -9.94 -22.67
CA LYS A 282 20.18 -10.64 -22.10
C LYS A 282 20.02 -10.95 -20.63
N TYR A 283 19.32 -10.07 -19.88
CA TYR A 283 19.19 -10.15 -18.45
C TYR A 283 17.72 -10.22 -18.04
N ILE A 284 17.48 -10.79 -16.86
CA ILE A 284 16.25 -10.61 -16.10
C ILE A 284 16.64 -9.90 -14.83
N ALA A 285 16.17 -8.66 -14.62
CA ALA A 285 16.28 -7.99 -13.34
C ALA A 285 15.17 -8.54 -12.40
N TYR A 286 15.46 -8.53 -11.10
CA TYR A 286 14.49 -8.95 -10.10
C TYR A 286 14.87 -8.41 -8.73
N ARG A 287 13.87 -8.29 -7.85
CA ARG A 287 14.13 -8.03 -6.44
C ARG A 287 14.36 -9.32 -5.69
N LEU A 288 15.22 -9.29 -4.67
CA LEU A 288 15.46 -10.45 -3.81
C LEU A 288 15.65 -10.07 -2.35
N GLN A 289 15.35 -11.02 -1.49
CA GLN A 289 15.77 -11.09 -0.10
C GLN A 289 16.82 -12.18 0.07
N GLN A 290 17.58 -12.18 1.18
CA GLN A 290 18.67 -13.14 1.40
C GLN A 290 18.51 -13.95 2.69
N VAL A 291 17.59 -13.55 3.57
CA VAL A 291 17.39 -14.20 4.87
C VAL A 291 16.10 -15.02 4.83
N PRO A 292 16.18 -16.35 4.73
CA PRO A 292 15.00 -17.22 4.71
C PRO A 292 14.12 -17.03 5.96
N GLY A 293 12.80 -17.00 5.77
CA GLY A 293 11.84 -16.83 6.85
C GLY A 293 11.68 -15.39 7.36
N TYR A 294 12.54 -14.46 6.95
CA TYR A 294 12.49 -13.07 7.35
C TYR A 294 11.85 -12.20 6.26
N GLU A 295 10.56 -11.96 6.35
CA GLU A 295 9.83 -11.17 5.35
C GLU A 295 10.25 -9.70 5.28
N SER A 296 10.90 -9.20 6.34
CA SER A 296 11.41 -7.82 6.41
C SER A 296 12.90 -7.70 6.16
N ASP A 297 13.55 -8.73 5.59
CA ASP A 297 14.87 -8.55 4.99
C ASP A 297 14.76 -7.54 3.84
N ARG A 298 15.77 -6.67 3.71
CA ARG A 298 15.71 -5.62 2.68
C ARG A 298 15.63 -6.20 1.28
N PHE A 299 14.78 -5.63 0.46
CA PHE A 299 14.73 -5.94 -0.96
C PHE A 299 15.94 -5.35 -1.66
N ARG A 300 16.73 -6.19 -2.31
CA ARG A 300 17.84 -5.84 -3.15
C ARG A 300 17.45 -6.00 -4.61
N LEU A 301 18.14 -5.33 -5.51
CA LEU A 301 18.01 -5.53 -6.96
C LEU A 301 19.15 -6.40 -7.46
N ALA A 302 18.82 -7.44 -8.21
CA ALA A 302 19.76 -8.32 -8.89
C ALA A 302 19.41 -8.44 -10.37
N ILE A 303 20.36 -8.98 -11.13
CA ILE A 303 20.16 -9.44 -12.50
C ILE A 303 20.56 -10.90 -12.62
N TYR A 304 19.75 -11.67 -13.35
CA TYR A 304 20.09 -13.00 -13.85
C TYR A 304 20.59 -12.89 -15.29
N ASP A 305 21.85 -13.27 -15.53
CA ASP A 305 22.45 -13.37 -16.86
C ASP A 305 21.95 -14.67 -17.51
N ARG A 306 21.15 -14.57 -18.57
CA ARG A 306 20.49 -15.70 -19.22
C ARG A 306 21.49 -16.62 -19.95
N ALA A 307 22.58 -16.08 -20.47
CA ALA A 307 23.61 -16.87 -21.14
C ALA A 307 24.53 -17.58 -20.12
N ALA A 308 24.97 -16.84 -19.09
CA ALA A 308 25.82 -17.40 -18.03
C ALA A 308 25.05 -18.23 -17.01
N LYS A 309 23.69 -18.15 -16.99
CA LYS A 309 22.80 -18.76 -15.99
C LYS A 309 23.21 -18.44 -14.55
N LYS A 310 23.50 -17.17 -14.29
CA LYS A 310 24.03 -16.71 -13.01
C LYS A 310 23.39 -15.40 -12.57
N SER A 311 23.04 -15.33 -11.30
CA SER A 311 22.56 -14.11 -10.65
C SER A 311 23.69 -13.25 -10.08
N THR A 312 23.50 -11.94 -10.10
CA THR A 312 24.41 -10.95 -9.51
C THR A 312 23.60 -9.85 -8.80
N VAL A 313 23.84 -9.66 -7.51
CA VAL A 313 23.24 -8.57 -6.74
C VAL A 313 23.91 -7.24 -7.12
N LEU A 314 23.13 -6.22 -7.39
CA LEU A 314 23.60 -4.91 -7.85
C LEU A 314 23.55 -3.85 -6.76
N THR A 315 22.64 -3.95 -5.80
CA THR A 315 22.37 -2.93 -4.78
C THR A 315 22.86 -3.32 -3.38
N GLU A 316 23.90 -4.17 -3.27
CA GLU A 316 24.38 -4.64 -1.96
C GLU A 316 24.79 -3.49 -1.02
N LYS A 317 25.30 -2.38 -1.57
CA LYS A 317 25.72 -1.19 -0.82
C LYS A 317 24.57 -0.22 -0.50
N PHE A 318 23.37 -0.44 -1.02
CA PHE A 318 22.20 0.36 -0.72
C PHE A 318 21.49 -0.25 0.50
N ASP A 319 21.70 0.32 1.68
CA ASP A 319 21.24 -0.25 2.94
C ASP A 319 19.75 0.05 3.26
N ASN A 320 18.92 0.16 2.22
CA ASN A 320 17.49 0.35 2.34
C ASN A 320 16.74 -0.53 1.31
N TRP A 321 15.43 -0.57 1.40
CA TRP A 321 14.59 -1.36 0.51
C TRP A 321 14.52 -0.73 -0.88
N VAL A 322 14.69 -1.58 -1.90
CA VAL A 322 14.36 -1.28 -3.30
C VAL A 322 12.90 -1.66 -3.53
N ASP A 323 12.10 -0.70 -4.00
CA ASP A 323 10.71 -0.94 -4.39
C ASP A 323 10.55 -1.08 -5.90
N ASP A 324 9.66 -0.34 -6.54
CA ASP A 324 9.43 -0.46 -7.98
C ASP A 324 10.67 -0.05 -8.79
N TYR A 325 10.84 -0.66 -9.97
CA TYR A 325 11.97 -0.38 -10.82
C TYR A 325 11.65 -0.58 -12.30
N LYS A 326 12.39 0.14 -13.17
CA LYS A 326 12.28 0.04 -14.63
C LYS A 326 13.66 0.04 -15.29
N TRP A 327 13.81 -0.76 -16.32
CA TRP A 327 14.98 -0.72 -17.19
C TRP A 327 15.05 0.57 -18.00
N ALA A 328 16.25 1.12 -18.16
CA ALA A 328 16.50 2.09 -19.21
C ALA A 328 16.46 1.40 -20.59
N PRO A 329 16.00 2.08 -21.66
CA PRO A 329 15.89 1.49 -22.98
C PRO A 329 17.19 0.96 -23.57
N ASP A 330 18.34 1.45 -23.09
CA ASP A 330 19.68 1.03 -23.53
C ASP A 330 20.18 -0.26 -22.85
N SER A 331 19.40 -0.85 -21.93
CA SER A 331 19.77 -2.03 -21.14
C SER A 331 21.02 -1.87 -20.25
N LYS A 332 21.51 -0.63 -20.03
CA LYS A 332 22.73 -0.36 -19.26
C LYS A 332 22.46 0.17 -17.86
N SER A 333 21.25 0.62 -17.61
CA SER A 333 20.86 1.20 -16.34
C SER A 333 19.48 0.72 -15.93
N ILE A 334 19.22 0.74 -14.61
CA ILE A 334 17.90 0.53 -14.01
C ILE A 334 17.57 1.75 -13.16
N PHE A 335 16.36 2.25 -13.29
CA PHE A 335 15.82 3.26 -12.39
C PHE A 335 14.95 2.56 -11.34
N PHE A 336 15.05 2.97 -10.08
CA PHE A 336 14.31 2.33 -9.00
C PHE A 336 13.91 3.32 -7.91
N LEU A 337 12.80 3.03 -7.25
CA LEU A 337 12.37 3.69 -6.01
C LEU A 337 13.06 3.00 -4.82
N GLY A 338 13.42 3.78 -3.81
CA GLY A 338 14.05 3.24 -2.62
C GLY A 338 13.63 4.00 -1.37
N GLN A 339 13.27 3.28 -0.32
CA GLN A 339 12.76 3.84 0.92
C GLN A 339 13.88 4.52 1.72
N VAL A 340 13.77 5.81 2.00
CA VAL A 340 14.77 6.57 2.77
C VAL A 340 14.11 7.66 3.62
N GLN A 341 14.17 7.51 4.95
CA GLN A 341 13.84 8.56 5.94
C GLN A 341 12.51 9.27 5.67
N GLY A 342 11.44 8.50 5.60
CA GLY A 342 10.08 9.01 5.40
C GLY A 342 9.81 9.54 3.99
N ALA A 343 10.60 9.11 3.02
CA ALA A 343 10.45 9.37 1.59
C ALA A 343 10.72 8.12 0.76
N GLU A 344 10.44 8.20 -0.53
CA GLU A 344 10.69 7.16 -1.53
C GLU A 344 11.27 7.78 -2.80
N PRO A 345 12.55 8.18 -2.75
CA PRO A 345 13.27 8.80 -3.86
C PRO A 345 13.45 7.88 -5.07
N LEU A 346 13.61 8.51 -6.25
CA LEU A 346 14.02 7.84 -7.47
C LEU A 346 15.54 7.84 -7.61
N TYR A 347 16.10 6.66 -7.89
CA TYR A 347 17.52 6.42 -8.12
C TYR A 347 17.78 5.85 -9.52
N LYS A 348 19.01 6.02 -10.00
CA LYS A 348 19.57 5.35 -11.19
C LYS A 348 20.72 4.45 -10.79
N LEU A 349 20.67 3.20 -11.21
CA LEU A 349 21.73 2.21 -11.06
C LEU A 349 22.43 1.99 -12.41
N ASP A 350 23.74 2.21 -12.49
CA ASP A 350 24.59 1.79 -13.60
C ASP A 350 25.01 0.33 -13.37
N ILE A 351 24.67 -0.56 -14.30
CA ILE A 351 24.85 -2.01 -14.14
C ILE A 351 26.34 -2.38 -14.15
N ALA A 352 27.11 -1.83 -15.09
CA ALA A 352 28.50 -2.19 -15.25
C ALA A 352 29.37 -1.71 -14.07
N ARG A 353 29.10 -0.50 -13.58
CA ARG A 353 29.81 0.11 -12.45
C ARG A 353 29.26 -0.26 -11.08
N LYS A 354 28.03 -0.77 -11.02
CA LYS A 354 27.25 -0.98 -9.79
C LYS A 354 27.17 0.28 -8.93
N THR A 355 27.03 1.45 -9.58
CA THR A 355 26.92 2.75 -8.90
C THR A 355 25.50 3.23 -8.90
N ILE A 356 25.05 3.72 -7.74
CA ILE A 356 23.73 4.27 -7.53
C ILE A 356 23.82 5.79 -7.43
N SER A 357 23.01 6.49 -8.20
CA SER A 357 22.94 7.94 -8.20
C SER A 357 21.51 8.41 -7.95
N PRO A 358 21.29 9.41 -7.08
CA PRO A 358 19.96 9.97 -6.88
C PRO A 358 19.48 10.71 -8.13
N VAL A 359 18.20 10.59 -8.45
CA VAL A 359 17.54 11.29 -9.57
C VAL A 359 16.57 12.34 -9.02
N LEU A 360 15.63 11.91 -8.17
CA LEU A 360 14.67 12.77 -7.47
C LEU A 360 14.70 12.41 -5.99
N THR A 361 14.95 13.37 -5.11
CA THR A 361 15.10 13.15 -3.68
C THR A 361 14.03 13.88 -2.86
N GLY A 362 13.83 13.48 -1.61
CA GLY A 362 12.94 14.14 -0.65
C GLY A 362 11.45 14.07 -0.99
N LYS A 363 11.04 13.11 -1.80
CA LYS A 363 9.67 12.89 -2.25
C LYS A 363 9.23 11.47 -1.91
N ALA A 364 7.96 11.29 -1.57
CA ALA A 364 7.29 10.01 -1.51
C ALA A 364 6.68 9.70 -2.89
N ILE A 365 7.53 9.24 -3.82
CA ILE A 365 7.13 8.90 -5.20
C ILE A 365 6.42 7.55 -5.16
N SER A 366 5.26 7.44 -5.79
CA SER A 366 4.51 6.19 -5.86
C SER A 366 4.60 5.48 -7.21
N GLU A 367 4.77 6.23 -8.30
CA GLU A 367 4.96 5.68 -9.65
C GLU A 367 5.86 6.61 -10.46
N PHE A 368 6.55 6.07 -11.43
CA PHE A 368 7.35 6.87 -12.36
C PHE A 368 7.40 6.25 -13.76
N ASP A 369 7.61 7.10 -14.75
CA ASP A 369 7.94 6.74 -16.12
C ASP A 369 8.89 7.78 -16.71
N PHE A 370 9.52 7.53 -17.85
CA PHE A 370 10.48 8.45 -18.44
C PHE A 370 10.63 8.25 -19.97
N ASP A 371 11.00 9.32 -20.65
CA ASP A 371 11.36 9.27 -22.05
C ASP A 371 12.87 9.07 -22.27
N ASN A 372 13.27 8.83 -23.52
CA ASN A 372 14.67 8.65 -23.92
C ASN A 372 15.52 9.94 -23.83
N LYS A 373 14.88 11.10 -23.58
CA LYS A 373 15.53 12.42 -23.51
C LYS A 373 15.71 12.90 -22.09
N GLY A 374 15.29 12.10 -21.10
CA GLY A 374 15.42 12.38 -19.69
C GLY A 374 14.31 13.24 -19.09
N MET A 375 13.16 13.29 -19.73
CA MET A 375 11.95 13.76 -19.05
C MET A 375 11.42 12.64 -18.19
N VAL A 376 11.29 12.88 -16.88
CA VAL A 376 10.73 11.94 -15.90
C VAL A 376 9.33 12.41 -15.55
N TYR A 377 8.38 11.48 -15.60
CA TYR A 377 7.00 11.62 -15.15
C TYR A 377 6.83 10.82 -13.87
N TYR A 378 6.20 11.37 -12.85
CA TYR A 378 6.05 10.68 -11.57
C TYR A 378 4.87 11.19 -10.78
N THR A 379 4.26 10.30 -10.03
CA THR A 379 3.22 10.66 -9.08
C THR A 379 3.84 10.74 -7.68
N TYR A 380 3.48 11.77 -6.93
CA TYR A 380 3.75 11.83 -5.52
C TYR A 380 2.73 12.70 -4.78
N SER A 381 2.68 12.54 -3.49
CA SER A 381 1.90 13.37 -2.57
C SER A 381 2.80 13.88 -1.45
N THR A 382 2.30 14.85 -0.70
CA THR A 382 2.83 15.22 0.61
C THR A 382 1.69 15.14 1.62
N THR A 383 1.98 15.21 2.90
CA THR A 383 0.93 15.26 3.92
C THR A 383 -0.08 16.38 3.65
N GLY A 384 0.40 17.55 3.20
CA GLY A 384 -0.42 18.73 2.90
C GLY A 384 -1.00 18.78 1.48
N LYS A 385 -0.82 17.72 0.67
CA LYS A 385 -1.28 17.74 -0.73
C LYS A 385 -1.57 16.32 -1.24
N PRO A 386 -2.78 16.04 -1.75
CA PRO A 386 -3.11 14.78 -2.40
C PRO A 386 -2.21 14.48 -3.60
N SER A 387 -2.20 13.21 -4.02
CA SER A 387 -1.38 12.75 -5.14
C SER A 387 -1.73 13.47 -6.44
N ALA A 388 -0.69 13.84 -7.17
CA ALA A 388 -0.78 14.42 -8.51
C ALA A 388 0.38 13.91 -9.38
N LEU A 389 0.22 14.01 -10.71
CA LEU A 389 1.26 13.70 -11.67
C LEU A 389 2.10 14.94 -11.95
N TYR A 390 3.40 14.74 -11.91
CA TYR A 390 4.43 15.75 -12.14
C TYR A 390 5.36 15.32 -13.27
N ARG A 391 6.05 16.28 -13.85
CA ARG A 391 7.17 16.02 -14.74
C ARG A 391 8.38 16.89 -14.41
N GLN A 392 9.58 16.34 -14.65
CA GLN A 392 10.85 17.01 -14.41
C GLN A 392 11.88 16.63 -15.47
N GLN A 393 12.46 17.63 -16.14
CA GLN A 393 13.57 17.38 -17.08
C GLN A 393 14.85 17.08 -16.31
N MET A 394 15.58 16.05 -16.73
CA MET A 394 16.92 15.72 -16.26
C MET A 394 17.96 16.02 -17.33
N LYS A 395 19.06 16.65 -16.93
CA LYS A 395 20.30 16.73 -17.72
C LYS A 395 21.21 15.56 -17.39
N LYS A 396 22.17 15.27 -18.27
CA LYS A 396 23.15 14.18 -18.11
C LYS A 396 22.48 12.80 -17.93
N TRP A 397 21.39 12.57 -18.66
CA TRP A 397 20.57 11.37 -18.52
C TRP A 397 21.37 10.06 -18.63
N ASN A 398 22.32 9.98 -19.58
CA ASN A 398 23.19 8.80 -19.76
C ASN A 398 24.35 8.69 -18.76
N GLY A 399 24.52 9.68 -17.87
CA GLY A 399 25.49 9.69 -16.79
C GLY A 399 24.81 9.75 -15.42
N THR A 400 25.24 10.70 -14.57
CA THR A 400 24.54 11.04 -13.31
C THR A 400 23.46 12.07 -13.62
N PRO A 401 22.17 11.71 -13.56
CA PRO A 401 21.07 12.65 -13.86
C PRO A 401 21.06 13.81 -12.87
N VAL A 402 20.75 15.00 -13.36
CA VAL A 402 20.60 16.20 -12.54
C VAL A 402 19.36 16.95 -12.99
N ALA A 403 18.47 17.29 -12.06
CA ALA A 403 17.26 18.06 -12.34
C ALA A 403 17.58 19.38 -13.07
N SER A 404 16.82 19.69 -14.10
CA SER A 404 16.96 20.89 -14.93
C SER A 404 15.62 21.61 -15.07
N GLY A 405 15.61 22.89 -14.71
CA GLY A 405 14.39 23.69 -14.69
C GLY A 405 13.53 23.40 -13.44
N LYS A 406 12.32 23.93 -13.46
CA LYS A 406 11.34 23.72 -12.38
C LYS A 406 10.54 22.46 -12.63
N GLU A 407 10.21 21.75 -11.54
CA GLU A 407 9.18 20.72 -11.52
C GLU A 407 7.84 21.30 -11.98
N GLN A 408 7.08 20.52 -12.73
CA GLN A 408 5.76 20.92 -13.22
C GLN A 408 4.72 19.88 -12.81
N GLN A 409 3.71 20.31 -12.08
CA GLN A 409 2.48 19.54 -11.89
C GLN A 409 1.68 19.57 -13.20
N ILE A 410 1.15 18.44 -13.64
CA ILE A 410 0.41 18.31 -14.91
C ILE A 410 -0.99 17.71 -14.74
N THR A 411 -1.39 17.27 -13.52
CA THR A 411 -2.78 16.92 -13.19
C THR A 411 -3.28 17.74 -12.01
N PHE A 412 -4.56 18.12 -12.03
CA PHE A 412 -5.19 19.02 -11.05
C PHE A 412 -6.52 18.48 -10.54
N LEU A 413 -6.63 17.15 -10.39
CA LEU A 413 -7.89 16.46 -10.02
C LEU A 413 -8.44 16.89 -8.65
N ASN A 414 -7.57 17.30 -7.75
CA ASN A 414 -7.91 17.70 -6.38
C ASN A 414 -7.94 19.23 -6.15
N GLN A 415 -7.81 20.05 -7.21
CA GLN A 415 -7.68 21.50 -7.08
C GLN A 415 -8.85 22.12 -6.29
N GLN A 416 -10.08 21.72 -6.58
CA GLN A 416 -11.25 22.23 -5.87
C GLN A 416 -11.18 21.91 -4.37
N LEU A 417 -10.80 20.66 -4.01
CA LEU A 417 -10.63 20.29 -2.60
C LEU A 417 -9.51 21.08 -1.94
N GLU A 418 -8.38 21.24 -2.63
CA GLU A 418 -7.22 22.01 -2.15
C GLU A 418 -7.57 23.50 -1.93
N ASP A 419 -8.47 24.07 -2.73
CA ASP A 419 -8.90 25.48 -2.61
C ASP A 419 -9.87 25.68 -1.43
N GLU A 420 -10.75 24.72 -1.15
CA GLU A 420 -11.80 24.81 -0.14
C GLU A 420 -11.33 24.42 1.27
N VAL A 421 -10.39 23.46 1.36
CA VAL A 421 -10.07 22.75 2.59
C VAL A 421 -8.63 23.03 3.05
N ASP A 422 -8.46 23.24 4.34
CA ASP A 422 -7.15 23.37 4.99
C ASP A 422 -6.54 21.97 5.17
N ILE A 423 -5.86 21.47 4.12
CA ILE A 423 -5.10 20.22 4.16
C ILE A 423 -3.77 20.52 4.86
N ARG A 424 -3.59 19.95 6.05
CA ARG A 424 -2.46 20.28 6.94
C ARG A 424 -1.18 19.57 6.49
N PRO A 425 -0.06 20.32 6.34
CA PRO A 425 1.26 19.70 6.13
C PRO A 425 1.80 19.13 7.44
N SER A 426 2.73 18.18 7.33
CA SER A 426 3.53 17.72 8.47
C SER A 426 4.83 18.50 8.61
N GLU A 427 5.30 18.60 9.85
CA GLU A 427 6.68 18.94 10.20
C GLU A 427 7.41 17.67 10.60
N SER A 428 8.72 17.59 10.37
CA SER A 428 9.55 16.45 10.78
C SER A 428 10.58 16.87 11.81
N ILE A 429 10.67 16.12 12.90
CA ILE A 429 11.71 16.28 13.94
C ILE A 429 12.42 14.95 14.16
N TRP A 430 13.62 15.03 14.73
CA TRP A 430 14.39 13.88 15.15
C TRP A 430 14.52 13.85 16.67
N VAL A 431 14.21 12.70 17.26
CA VAL A 431 14.26 12.47 18.71
C VAL A 431 15.28 11.38 18.98
N GLU A 432 16.02 11.48 20.09
CA GLU A 432 16.89 10.41 20.52
C GLU A 432 16.04 9.27 21.09
N GLY A 433 16.13 8.10 20.48
CA GLY A 433 15.42 6.88 20.84
C GLY A 433 16.26 5.92 21.68
N ALA A 434 15.87 4.65 21.69
CA ALA A 434 16.55 3.57 22.36
C ALA A 434 17.99 3.42 21.86
N GLY A 435 18.92 3.16 22.79
CA GLY A 435 20.33 2.99 22.45
C GLY A 435 21.04 4.23 21.92
N GLY A 436 20.37 5.41 21.87
CA GLY A 436 20.91 6.65 21.30
C GLY A 436 20.64 6.84 19.81
N ASP A 437 19.97 5.88 19.17
CA ASP A 437 19.56 5.98 17.77
C ASP A 437 18.53 7.10 17.57
N LYS A 438 18.46 7.64 16.35
CA LYS A 438 17.54 8.74 16.03
C LYS A 438 16.24 8.24 15.44
N VAL A 439 15.14 8.64 16.06
CA VAL A 439 13.77 8.37 15.64
C VAL A 439 13.22 9.60 14.92
N GLN A 440 12.81 9.46 13.67
CA GLN A 440 12.10 10.50 12.93
C GLN A 440 10.64 10.53 13.35
N VAL A 441 10.10 11.72 13.56
CA VAL A 441 8.70 11.92 13.96
C VAL A 441 8.08 12.97 13.06
N PHE A 442 6.99 12.63 12.36
CA PHE A 442 6.15 13.60 11.68
C PHE A 442 5.10 14.16 12.65
N ILE A 443 4.88 15.45 12.60
CA ILE A 443 3.90 16.14 13.44
C ILE A 443 2.95 16.92 12.54
N VAL A 444 1.66 16.71 12.72
CA VAL A 444 0.61 17.48 12.05
C VAL A 444 -0.09 18.36 13.09
N LYS A 445 -0.04 19.67 12.88
CA LYS A 445 -0.68 20.65 13.75
C LYS A 445 -2.15 20.81 13.39
N PRO A 446 -3.03 21.14 14.36
CA PRO A 446 -4.46 21.24 14.12
C PRO A 446 -4.83 22.37 13.13
N HIS A 447 -6.03 22.27 12.60
CA HIS A 447 -6.66 23.35 11.82
C HIS A 447 -6.70 24.64 12.66
N ASN A 448 -6.43 25.78 12.01
CA ASN A 448 -6.35 27.08 12.69
C ASN A 448 -5.38 27.09 13.89
N PHE A 449 -4.22 26.43 13.72
CA PHE A 449 -3.20 26.35 14.76
C PHE A 449 -2.77 27.73 15.28
N ASP A 450 -2.82 27.90 16.59
CA ASP A 450 -2.38 29.10 17.33
C ASP A 450 -1.31 28.68 18.34
N ALA A 451 -0.08 29.15 18.17
CA ALA A 451 1.05 28.76 18.99
C ALA A 451 0.90 29.21 20.48
N SER A 452 -0.02 30.12 20.79
CA SER A 452 -0.31 30.57 22.16
C SER A 452 -1.24 29.58 22.92
N LYS A 453 -1.86 28.65 22.22
CA LYS A 453 -2.79 27.68 22.80
C LYS A 453 -2.12 26.32 23.00
N LYS A 454 -2.67 25.53 23.92
CA LYS A 454 -2.27 24.15 24.15
C LYS A 454 -3.32 23.18 23.60
N TYR A 455 -2.85 22.19 22.86
CA TYR A 455 -3.68 21.20 22.20
C TYR A 455 -3.43 19.80 22.75
N PRO A 456 -4.45 18.93 22.81
CA PRO A 456 -4.24 17.54 23.15
C PRO A 456 -3.39 16.85 22.07
N LEU A 457 -2.61 15.83 22.50
CA LEU A 457 -1.68 15.07 21.68
C LEU A 457 -2.19 13.66 21.43
N ILE A 458 -2.12 13.20 20.20
CA ILE A 458 -2.30 11.80 19.82
C ILE A 458 -1.00 11.28 19.21
N ILE A 459 -0.48 10.17 19.74
CA ILE A 459 0.64 9.43 19.15
C ILE A 459 0.05 8.28 18.33
N ASN A 460 0.36 8.22 17.03
CA ASN A 460 -0.08 7.14 16.15
C ASN A 460 1.11 6.28 15.73
N VAL A 461 1.17 5.05 16.28
CA VAL A 461 2.23 4.08 15.98
C VAL A 461 1.80 3.21 14.80
N HIS A 462 2.68 3.09 13.78
CA HIS A 462 2.37 2.31 12.59
C HIS A 462 2.36 0.80 12.82
N GLY A 463 1.72 0.08 11.90
CA GLY A 463 1.75 -1.37 11.80
C GLY A 463 3.06 -1.89 11.16
N GLY A 464 3.02 -3.10 10.69
CA GLY A 464 4.16 -3.84 10.16
C GLY A 464 4.53 -4.95 11.14
N PRO A 465 5.63 -4.84 11.94
CA PRO A 465 6.28 -3.61 12.41
C PRO A 465 7.22 -2.94 11.41
N GLN A 466 7.65 -3.65 10.39
CA GLN A 466 8.65 -3.18 9.45
C GLN A 466 7.97 -2.43 8.28
N MET A 467 7.69 -1.18 8.49
CA MET A 467 7.26 -0.19 7.51
C MET A 467 7.73 1.19 7.94
N GLN A 468 7.43 2.24 7.20
CA GLN A 468 7.68 3.61 7.63
C GLN A 468 6.47 4.52 7.39
N TRP A 469 6.28 5.51 8.26
CA TRP A 469 5.53 6.69 7.95
C TRP A 469 6.32 7.55 6.96
N MET A 470 5.67 7.99 5.89
CA MET A 470 6.26 8.87 4.90
C MET A 470 5.53 10.21 4.87
N ASN A 471 6.23 11.25 4.38
CA ASN A 471 5.58 12.52 4.05
C ASN A 471 4.72 12.33 2.79
N SER A 472 3.59 11.65 2.95
CA SER A 472 2.60 11.36 1.92
C SER A 472 1.19 11.68 2.43
N PHE A 473 0.23 11.84 1.52
CA PHE A 473 -1.16 12.13 1.91
C PHE A 473 -1.82 10.92 2.54
N ARG A 474 -2.39 11.13 3.73
CA ARG A 474 -3.16 10.13 4.46
C ARG A 474 -4.35 10.79 5.16
N GLY A 475 -5.49 10.09 5.17
CA GLY A 475 -6.72 10.62 5.76
C GLY A 475 -6.63 10.85 7.27
N ASP A 476 -6.04 9.92 8.01
CA ASP A 476 -5.84 10.03 9.45
C ASP A 476 -4.95 11.22 9.84
N TRP A 477 -4.03 11.63 8.96
CA TRP A 477 -3.21 12.81 9.15
C TRP A 477 -3.97 14.12 8.90
N GLN A 478 -5.22 14.05 8.48
CA GLN A 478 -6.08 15.22 8.24
C GLN A 478 -7.28 15.27 9.18
N VAL A 479 -7.96 14.14 9.39
CA VAL A 479 -9.19 14.05 10.18
C VAL A 479 -8.97 14.41 11.65
N TYR A 480 -7.92 13.89 12.29
CA TYR A 480 -7.69 14.20 13.70
C TYR A 480 -7.16 15.63 13.94
N PRO A 481 -6.21 16.15 13.15
CA PRO A 481 -5.83 17.56 13.26
C PRO A 481 -6.99 18.53 13.00
N ALA A 482 -7.92 18.17 12.09
CA ALA A 482 -9.12 18.97 11.86
C ALA A 482 -10.02 19.07 13.10
N ALA A 483 -10.03 18.05 13.95
CA ALA A 483 -10.77 18.02 15.21
C ALA A 483 -10.02 18.69 16.40
N GLY A 484 -8.87 19.30 16.15
CA GLY A 484 -8.15 20.10 17.14
C GLY A 484 -7.04 19.35 17.89
N TYR A 485 -6.55 18.24 17.36
CA TYR A 485 -5.43 17.50 17.96
C TYR A 485 -4.10 17.81 17.25
N VAL A 486 -3.03 17.86 18.03
CA VAL A 486 -1.68 17.64 17.51
C VAL A 486 -1.51 16.13 17.38
N VAL A 487 -1.13 15.68 16.19
CA VAL A 487 -0.93 14.24 15.94
C VAL A 487 0.52 13.97 15.54
N ALA A 488 1.14 12.98 16.16
CA ALA A 488 2.51 12.61 15.92
C ALA A 488 2.63 11.17 15.41
N TYR A 489 3.48 10.99 14.42
CA TYR A 489 3.71 9.75 13.67
C TYR A 489 5.19 9.39 13.75
N PRO A 490 5.64 8.67 14.79
CA PRO A 490 7.02 8.24 14.93
C PRO A 490 7.35 7.08 13.99
N ASN A 491 8.62 7.03 13.55
CA ASN A 491 9.25 5.87 12.90
C ASN A 491 10.23 5.23 13.90
N PRO A 492 9.75 4.39 14.84
CA PRO A 492 10.58 3.76 15.86
C PRO A 492 11.44 2.64 15.28
N HIS A 493 12.30 2.01 16.09
CA HIS A 493 13.01 0.78 15.73
C HIS A 493 12.05 -0.24 15.11
N GLY A 494 12.50 -0.92 14.06
CA GLY A 494 11.65 -1.75 13.19
C GLY A 494 11.23 -1.04 11.91
N SER A 495 11.20 0.31 11.88
CA SER A 495 10.82 1.04 10.67
C SER A 495 11.83 0.82 9.54
N THR A 496 11.31 0.74 8.29
CA THR A 496 12.12 0.71 7.07
C THR A 496 12.61 2.12 6.72
N GLY A 497 13.60 2.23 5.83
CA GLY A 497 14.14 3.52 5.38
C GLY A 497 15.25 4.11 6.26
N TYR A 498 15.66 3.41 7.31
CA TYR A 498 16.72 3.84 8.24
C TYR A 498 17.88 2.84 8.32
N GLY A 499 18.02 1.98 7.33
CA GLY A 499 18.98 0.89 7.25
C GLY A 499 18.47 -0.43 7.83
N GLN A 500 19.03 -1.53 7.34
CA GLN A 500 18.55 -2.89 7.71
C GLN A 500 18.74 -3.19 9.21
N ALA A 501 19.79 -2.66 9.83
CA ALA A 501 20.04 -2.86 11.26
C ALA A 501 18.91 -2.25 12.11
N PHE A 502 18.44 -1.05 11.76
CA PHE A 502 17.33 -0.38 12.45
C PHE A 502 16.01 -1.14 12.24
N THR A 503 15.75 -1.61 11.01
CA THR A 503 14.58 -2.42 10.68
C THR A 503 14.57 -3.74 11.48
N ARG A 504 15.71 -4.44 11.52
CA ARG A 504 15.84 -5.74 12.20
C ARG A 504 15.87 -5.64 13.73
N ALA A 505 16.10 -4.47 14.28
CA ALA A 505 16.26 -4.29 15.74
C ALA A 505 15.04 -4.68 16.57
N ILE A 506 13.88 -4.86 15.95
CA ILE A 506 12.65 -5.31 16.59
C ILE A 506 12.53 -6.85 16.66
N SER A 507 13.20 -7.59 15.76
CA SER A 507 13.12 -9.06 15.77
C SER A 507 13.67 -9.61 17.09
N GLY A 508 12.84 -10.38 17.81
CA GLY A 508 13.11 -10.84 19.16
C GLY A 508 12.89 -9.82 20.28
N ASP A 509 12.53 -8.57 19.95
CA ASP A 509 12.40 -7.45 20.90
C ASP A 509 11.12 -6.61 20.68
N TRP A 510 10.00 -7.24 20.47
CA TRP A 510 8.74 -6.59 20.03
C TRP A 510 8.25 -5.46 20.95
N GLY A 511 8.41 -5.57 22.25
CA GLY A 511 7.97 -4.58 23.22
C GLY A 511 9.12 -3.81 23.90
N GLY A 512 10.38 -3.97 23.45
CA GLY A 512 11.55 -3.37 24.07
C GLY A 512 11.89 -1.99 23.49
N LYS A 513 12.75 -1.95 22.47
CA LYS A 513 13.24 -0.69 21.90
C LYS A 513 12.12 0.20 21.36
N VAL A 514 11.11 -0.38 20.70
CA VAL A 514 9.97 0.40 20.19
C VAL A 514 9.21 1.09 21.30
N PHE A 515 8.98 0.40 22.42
CA PHE A 515 8.34 1.02 23.59
C PHE A 515 9.18 2.19 24.13
N GLU A 516 10.50 2.00 24.26
CA GLU A 516 11.40 3.07 24.69
C GLU A 516 11.37 4.25 23.74
N ASP A 517 11.40 4.01 22.41
CA ASP A 517 11.28 5.05 21.41
C ASP A 517 9.99 5.84 21.54
N VAL A 518 8.84 5.14 21.63
CA VAL A 518 7.53 5.77 21.78
C VAL A 518 7.47 6.61 23.05
N MET A 519 8.03 6.15 24.16
CA MET A 519 8.06 6.90 25.42
C MET A 519 8.97 8.13 25.33
N LYS A 520 10.18 8.01 24.76
CA LYS A 520 11.10 9.15 24.56
C LYS A 520 10.51 10.18 23.59
N VAL A 521 9.86 9.74 22.52
CA VAL A 521 9.11 10.63 21.61
C VAL A 521 8.00 11.35 22.36
N THR A 522 7.22 10.63 23.18
CA THR A 522 6.16 11.21 24.01
C THR A 522 6.71 12.27 24.97
N ASP A 523 7.85 11.98 25.62
CA ASP A 523 8.52 12.93 26.52
C ASP A 523 8.96 14.18 25.78
N LYS A 524 9.58 14.05 24.61
CA LYS A 524 9.99 15.18 23.79
C LYS A 524 8.79 16.02 23.35
N LEU A 525 7.72 15.40 22.87
CA LEU A 525 6.52 16.11 22.42
C LEU A 525 5.79 16.81 23.57
N ALA A 526 5.79 16.23 24.77
CA ALA A 526 5.21 16.85 25.96
C ALA A 526 5.93 18.14 26.41
N THR A 527 7.17 18.39 25.94
CA THR A 527 7.89 19.66 26.19
C THR A 527 7.55 20.78 25.23
N LEU A 528 6.80 20.51 24.15
CA LEU A 528 6.43 21.53 23.18
C LEU A 528 5.38 22.49 23.80
N GLU A 529 5.59 23.79 23.67
CA GLU A 529 4.77 24.82 24.31
C GLU A 529 3.27 24.72 23.96
N TYR A 530 2.98 24.28 22.74
CA TYR A 530 1.63 24.11 22.23
C TYR A 530 1.00 22.75 22.53
N VAL A 531 1.68 21.84 23.22
CA VAL A 531 1.15 20.53 23.63
C VAL A 531 0.64 20.56 25.06
N ASP A 532 -0.58 20.10 25.28
CA ASP A 532 -1.12 19.85 26.62
C ASP A 532 -0.71 18.45 27.09
N SER A 533 0.35 18.39 27.86
CA SER A 533 0.90 17.12 28.38
C SER A 533 -0.04 16.39 29.35
N THR A 534 -1.13 17.02 29.79
CA THR A 534 -2.16 16.39 30.63
C THR A 534 -3.26 15.68 29.82
N ARG A 535 -3.32 15.93 28.49
CA ARG A 535 -4.31 15.37 27.57
C ARG A 535 -3.63 14.66 26.40
N MET A 536 -3.06 13.48 26.68
CA MET A 536 -2.36 12.66 25.70
C MET A 536 -3.06 11.32 25.50
N GLY A 537 -3.28 10.93 24.26
CA GLY A 537 -3.77 9.63 23.84
C GLY A 537 -2.81 8.95 22.87
N ALA A 538 -3.01 7.66 22.65
CA ALA A 538 -2.26 6.91 21.64
C ALA A 538 -3.18 5.99 20.85
N MET A 539 -2.81 5.73 19.60
CA MET A 539 -3.52 4.84 18.70
C MET A 539 -2.55 4.07 17.81
N GLY A 540 -3.00 2.95 17.27
CA GLY A 540 -2.20 2.19 16.34
C GLY A 540 -2.95 1.00 15.76
N TRP A 541 -2.49 0.55 14.59
CA TRP A 541 -3.08 -0.50 13.78
C TRP A 541 -2.12 -1.67 13.63
N SER A 542 -2.62 -2.93 13.69
CA SER A 542 -1.81 -4.13 13.54
C SER A 542 -0.72 -4.21 14.62
N TYR A 543 0.55 -4.18 14.26
CA TYR A 543 1.63 -4.03 15.24
C TYR A 543 1.48 -2.74 16.06
N GLY A 544 1.03 -1.62 15.47
CA GLY A 544 0.69 -0.42 16.23
C GLY A 544 -0.41 -0.68 17.26
N GLY A 545 -1.42 -1.50 16.92
CA GLY A 545 -2.44 -1.98 17.86
C GLY A 545 -1.86 -2.87 18.96
N TYR A 546 -0.92 -3.75 18.63
CA TYR A 546 -0.12 -4.48 19.61
C TYR A 546 0.60 -3.52 20.56
N MET A 547 1.22 -2.46 20.05
CA MET A 547 1.90 -1.47 20.87
C MET A 547 0.93 -0.75 21.82
N MET A 548 -0.31 -0.48 21.39
CA MET A 548 -1.35 0.05 22.29
C MET A 548 -1.67 -0.93 23.42
N ASN A 549 -1.81 -2.21 23.10
CA ASN A 549 -2.04 -3.28 24.07
C ASN A 549 -0.83 -3.46 25.00
N TRP A 550 0.39 -3.23 24.50
CA TRP A 550 1.61 -3.24 25.28
C TRP A 550 1.72 -2.04 26.22
N LEU A 551 1.45 -0.83 25.73
CA LEU A 551 1.38 0.40 26.53
C LEU A 551 0.40 0.28 27.69
N GLN A 552 -0.73 -0.42 27.50
CA GLN A 552 -1.73 -0.67 28.54
C GLN A 552 -1.13 -1.34 29.79
N GLY A 553 -0.18 -2.26 29.59
CA GLY A 553 0.47 -3.00 30.66
C GLY A 553 1.74 -2.34 31.24
N HIS A 554 2.29 -1.30 30.59
CA HIS A 554 3.63 -0.79 30.89
C HIS A 554 3.68 0.71 31.22
N THR A 555 2.62 1.48 30.98
CA THR A 555 2.57 2.91 31.30
C THR A 555 1.17 3.38 31.63
N LYS A 556 1.07 4.46 32.42
CA LYS A 556 -0.18 5.18 32.71
C LYS A 556 -0.16 6.60 32.13
N ARG A 557 0.73 6.84 31.15
CA ARG A 557 0.96 8.17 30.58
C ARG A 557 -0.23 8.70 29.77
N PHE A 558 -0.97 7.81 29.12
CA PHE A 558 -2.05 8.17 28.22
C PHE A 558 -3.41 8.15 28.92
N LYS A 559 -4.29 9.10 28.59
CA LYS A 559 -5.66 9.17 29.11
C LYS A 559 -6.58 8.17 28.45
N CYS A 560 -6.30 7.79 27.22
CA CYS A 560 -7.00 6.75 26.49
C CYS A 560 -6.12 6.15 25.39
N LEU A 561 -6.48 4.94 24.97
CA LEU A 561 -5.86 4.21 23.88
C LEU A 561 -6.90 3.83 22.82
N ALA A 562 -6.45 3.65 21.57
CA ALA A 562 -7.24 3.04 20.51
C ALA A 562 -6.41 1.96 19.82
N SER A 563 -6.84 0.71 19.94
CA SER A 563 -6.18 -0.47 19.40
C SER A 563 -6.99 -1.05 18.25
N MET A 564 -6.44 -1.03 17.03
CA MET A 564 -7.09 -1.55 15.83
C MET A 564 -6.35 -2.78 15.34
N MET A 565 -7.06 -3.89 15.16
CA MET A 565 -6.53 -5.18 14.68
C MET A 565 -5.22 -5.56 15.43
N GLY A 566 -5.18 -5.28 16.75
CA GLY A 566 -3.97 -5.39 17.57
C GLY A 566 -3.78 -6.78 18.17
N VAL A 567 -2.55 -7.28 18.12
CA VAL A 567 -2.20 -8.53 18.79
C VAL A 567 -2.25 -8.37 20.31
N TYR A 568 -2.86 -9.33 21.00
CA TYR A 568 -2.99 -9.33 22.46
C TYR A 568 -2.24 -10.50 23.13
N ASP A 569 -2.38 -11.70 22.56
CA ASP A 569 -1.68 -12.89 23.02
C ASP A 569 -0.97 -13.58 21.84
N LEU A 570 0.34 -13.56 21.85
CA LEU A 570 1.15 -14.06 20.75
C LEU A 570 1.04 -15.57 20.54
N ARG A 571 0.77 -16.35 21.59
CA ARG A 571 0.59 -17.81 21.49
C ARG A 571 -0.72 -18.12 20.78
N SER A 572 -1.83 -17.49 21.18
CA SER A 572 -3.12 -17.68 20.54
C SER A 572 -3.14 -17.08 19.13
N MET A 573 -2.40 -16.00 18.88
CA MET A 573 -2.19 -15.47 17.53
C MET A 573 -1.48 -16.49 16.66
N TRP A 574 -0.34 -17.04 17.08
CA TRP A 574 0.40 -18.04 16.31
C TRP A 574 -0.47 -19.25 15.96
N GLY A 575 -1.30 -19.72 16.88
CA GLY A 575 -2.19 -20.88 16.68
C GLY A 575 -3.40 -20.61 15.79
N SER A 576 -3.60 -19.37 15.36
CA SER A 576 -4.79 -18.98 14.59
C SER A 576 -4.54 -17.94 13.49
N THR A 577 -3.30 -17.45 13.31
CA THR A 577 -2.92 -16.66 12.13
C THR A 577 -2.86 -17.53 10.88
N GLU A 578 -2.99 -16.93 9.74
CA GLU A 578 -2.91 -17.59 8.44
C GLU A 578 -1.50 -18.03 8.06
N GLU A 579 -0.48 -17.30 8.52
CA GLU A 579 0.93 -17.52 8.20
C GLU A 579 1.76 -17.64 9.47
N VAL A 580 2.66 -18.62 9.54
CA VAL A 580 3.48 -18.86 10.73
C VAL A 580 4.97 -18.51 10.54
N TRP A 581 5.44 -18.22 9.31
CA TRP A 581 6.83 -17.79 9.09
C TRP A 581 7.16 -16.52 9.88
N PHE A 582 6.29 -15.51 9.83
CA PHE A 582 6.45 -14.24 10.48
C PHE A 582 6.64 -14.37 12.01
N PRO A 583 5.70 -14.94 12.80
CA PRO A 583 5.93 -15.08 14.23
C PRO A 583 7.06 -16.07 14.56
N ASN A 584 7.32 -17.09 13.75
CA ASN A 584 8.45 -17.99 13.94
C ASN A 584 9.78 -17.24 13.87
N PHE A 585 9.97 -16.38 12.88
CA PHE A 585 11.18 -15.59 12.75
C PHE A 585 11.29 -14.53 13.86
N GLU A 586 10.24 -13.73 14.02
CA GLU A 586 10.22 -12.59 14.93
C GLU A 586 10.34 -13.00 16.41
N LEU A 587 9.89 -14.20 16.78
CA LEU A 587 9.85 -14.67 18.15
C LEU A 587 10.78 -15.88 18.40
N GLY A 588 11.72 -16.13 17.50
CA GLY A 588 12.78 -17.12 17.66
C GLY A 588 12.31 -18.57 17.70
N GLY A 589 11.30 -18.92 16.90
CA GLY A 589 10.76 -20.26 16.75
C GLY A 589 9.29 -20.35 17.11
N GLN A 590 8.82 -21.57 17.33
CA GLN A 590 7.43 -21.84 17.71
C GLN A 590 7.16 -21.56 19.20
N PRO A 591 5.91 -21.31 19.61
CA PRO A 591 5.57 -20.99 21.01
C PRO A 591 5.85 -22.11 22.01
N TYR A 592 6.10 -23.34 21.53
CA TYR A 592 6.45 -24.47 22.38
C TYR A 592 7.91 -24.50 22.84
N ASN A 593 8.78 -23.79 22.13
CA ASN A 593 10.22 -23.77 22.36
C ASN A 593 10.83 -22.35 22.41
N SER A 594 9.99 -21.29 22.46
CA SER A 594 10.43 -19.91 22.64
C SER A 594 9.63 -19.21 23.74
N ASP A 595 10.33 -18.70 24.76
CA ASP A 595 9.73 -17.90 25.84
C ASP A 595 9.35 -16.49 25.40
N LEU A 596 9.78 -16.03 24.22
CA LEU A 596 9.48 -14.70 23.70
C LEU A 596 7.98 -14.49 23.49
N TYR A 597 7.24 -15.53 23.14
CA TYR A 597 5.79 -15.48 23.04
C TYR A 597 5.11 -15.04 24.35
N LYS A 598 5.55 -15.56 25.48
CA LYS A 598 5.03 -15.16 26.79
C LYS A 598 5.55 -13.79 27.18
N LYS A 599 6.86 -13.55 26.99
CA LYS A 599 7.53 -12.31 27.36
C LYS A 599 6.88 -11.10 26.69
N TRP A 600 6.61 -11.19 25.38
CA TRP A 600 6.11 -10.08 24.59
C TRP A 600 4.58 -10.06 24.42
N SER A 601 3.83 -11.00 25.02
CA SER A 601 2.37 -10.94 25.01
C SER A 601 1.83 -9.90 25.99
N PRO A 602 1.05 -8.90 25.55
CA PRO A 602 0.33 -7.99 26.45
C PRO A 602 -0.52 -8.70 27.50
N SER A 603 -1.12 -9.85 27.16
CA SER A 603 -1.88 -10.70 28.08
C SER A 603 -1.13 -11.12 29.34
N SER A 604 0.20 -11.18 29.29
CA SER A 604 1.04 -11.50 30.46
C SER A 604 1.05 -10.41 31.54
N TYR A 605 0.61 -9.19 31.19
CA TYR A 605 0.71 -7.99 32.04
C TYR A 605 -0.67 -7.43 32.44
N ILE A 606 -1.72 -8.21 32.32
CA ILE A 606 -3.12 -7.81 32.55
C ILE A 606 -3.35 -7.13 33.91
N LYS A 607 -2.59 -7.50 34.94
CA LYS A 607 -2.71 -6.91 36.30
C LYS A 607 -2.35 -5.41 36.35
N ASN A 608 -1.67 -4.89 35.33
CA ASN A 608 -1.25 -3.50 35.24
C ASN A 608 -2.23 -2.64 34.45
N PHE A 609 -3.22 -3.24 33.81
CA PHE A 609 -4.17 -2.55 32.92
C PHE A 609 -5.02 -1.54 33.69
N SER A 610 -5.19 -0.35 33.12
CA SER A 610 -5.97 0.71 33.76
C SER A 610 -6.49 1.80 32.82
N THR A 611 -5.98 1.87 31.56
CA THR A 611 -6.28 2.97 30.64
C THR A 611 -7.53 2.67 29.80
N PRO A 612 -8.50 3.58 29.72
CA PRO A 612 -9.67 3.46 28.84
C PRO A 612 -9.26 3.16 27.38
N THR A 613 -9.88 2.16 26.75
CA THR A 613 -9.45 1.68 25.44
C THR A 613 -10.61 1.44 24.45
N LEU A 614 -10.50 2.03 23.26
CA LEU A 614 -11.29 1.65 22.08
C LEU A 614 -10.60 0.46 21.40
N VAL A 615 -11.36 -0.61 21.14
CA VAL A 615 -10.88 -1.81 20.44
C VAL A 615 -11.70 -1.96 19.16
N MET A 616 -11.02 -2.05 18.00
CA MET A 616 -11.65 -2.27 16.71
C MET A 616 -11.01 -3.42 15.96
N THR A 617 -11.81 -4.21 15.22
CA THR A 617 -11.32 -5.34 14.44
C THR A 617 -12.26 -5.67 13.28
N GLY A 618 -11.74 -6.31 12.23
CA GLY A 618 -12.53 -6.94 11.19
C GLY A 618 -12.81 -8.41 11.52
N GLU A 619 -14.02 -8.89 11.30
CA GLU A 619 -14.40 -10.29 11.61
C GLU A 619 -13.66 -11.30 10.71
N LEU A 620 -13.32 -10.86 9.48
CA LEU A 620 -12.59 -11.66 8.49
C LEU A 620 -11.07 -11.43 8.54
N ASP A 621 -10.56 -10.87 9.63
CA ASP A 621 -9.12 -10.70 9.82
C ASP A 621 -8.49 -12.05 10.20
N TYR A 622 -7.80 -12.67 9.23
CA TYR A 622 -7.06 -13.92 9.44
C TYR A 622 -5.56 -13.70 9.64
N ARG A 623 -5.07 -12.46 9.42
CA ARG A 623 -3.70 -12.04 9.70
C ARG A 623 -3.47 -11.85 11.20
N VAL A 624 -4.24 -10.96 11.80
CA VAL A 624 -4.37 -10.80 13.25
C VAL A 624 -5.78 -11.24 13.64
N PRO A 625 -6.00 -12.53 13.91
CA PRO A 625 -7.34 -13.07 14.08
C PRO A 625 -8.16 -12.23 15.05
N TYR A 626 -9.40 -11.89 14.66
CA TYR A 626 -10.27 -10.99 15.42
C TYR A 626 -10.47 -11.43 16.87
N THR A 627 -10.25 -12.70 17.17
CA THR A 627 -10.25 -13.25 18.54
C THR A 627 -9.21 -12.59 19.45
N GLN A 628 -8.13 -12.00 18.93
CA GLN A 628 -7.18 -11.19 19.70
C GLN A 628 -7.87 -9.99 20.33
N SER A 629 -8.68 -9.28 19.55
CA SER A 629 -9.49 -8.16 20.03
C SER A 629 -10.58 -8.59 21.00
N LEU A 630 -11.22 -9.74 20.79
CA LEU A 630 -12.20 -10.29 21.72
C LEU A 630 -11.58 -10.63 23.08
N GLN A 631 -10.43 -11.30 23.09
CA GLN A 631 -9.69 -11.62 24.31
C GLN A 631 -9.28 -10.34 25.06
N TYR A 632 -8.77 -9.35 24.35
CA TYR A 632 -8.37 -8.07 24.93
C TYR A 632 -9.56 -7.33 25.56
N PHE A 633 -10.67 -7.21 24.82
CA PHE A 633 -11.89 -6.56 25.33
C PHE A 633 -12.45 -7.27 26.56
N THR A 634 -12.47 -8.61 26.55
CA THR A 634 -12.89 -9.41 27.72
C THR A 634 -12.03 -9.09 28.94
N ALA A 635 -10.71 -9.00 28.77
CA ALA A 635 -9.80 -8.64 29.85
C ALA A 635 -10.09 -7.24 30.40
N LEU A 636 -10.27 -6.24 29.54
CA LEU A 636 -10.60 -4.87 29.94
C LEU A 636 -11.92 -4.80 30.71
N GLN A 637 -12.98 -5.45 30.23
CA GLN A 637 -14.29 -5.48 30.88
C GLN A 637 -14.25 -6.19 32.23
N THR A 638 -13.55 -7.32 32.33
CA THR A 638 -13.37 -8.06 33.60
C THR A 638 -12.67 -7.23 34.67
N LEU A 639 -11.77 -6.33 34.26
CA LEU A 639 -11.09 -5.40 35.16
C LEU A 639 -11.87 -4.09 35.39
N ASN A 640 -13.10 -3.96 34.89
CA ASN A 640 -13.92 -2.75 34.92
C ASN A 640 -13.21 -1.53 34.30
N ILE A 641 -12.39 -1.73 33.30
CA ILE A 641 -11.74 -0.65 32.56
C ILE A 641 -12.70 -0.17 31.47
N PRO A 642 -13.02 1.14 31.39
CA PRO A 642 -13.88 1.67 30.34
C PRO A 642 -13.36 1.28 28.97
N SER A 643 -14.15 0.56 28.21
CA SER A 643 -13.76 0.10 26.87
C SER A 643 -14.96 -0.06 25.96
N ARG A 644 -14.72 0.07 24.67
CA ARG A 644 -15.69 -0.18 23.61
C ARG A 644 -15.09 -1.12 22.59
N LEU A 645 -15.84 -2.12 22.15
CA LEU A 645 -15.48 -3.03 21.06
C LEU A 645 -16.34 -2.73 19.82
N ILE A 646 -15.72 -2.59 18.66
CA ILE A 646 -16.39 -2.50 17.36
C ILE A 646 -15.82 -3.61 16.47
N VAL A 647 -16.71 -4.48 15.98
CA VAL A 647 -16.37 -5.56 15.04
C VAL A 647 -17.03 -5.26 13.70
N LEU A 648 -16.21 -5.11 12.67
CA LEU A 648 -16.62 -4.84 11.30
C LEU A 648 -16.87 -6.18 10.59
N LYS A 649 -18.14 -6.54 10.38
CA LYS A 649 -18.57 -7.90 9.99
C LYS A 649 -18.02 -8.40 8.65
N TYR A 650 -17.77 -7.49 7.69
CA TYR A 650 -17.40 -7.85 6.33
C TYR A 650 -15.99 -7.35 5.95
N ASP A 651 -15.23 -6.89 6.93
CA ASP A 651 -13.87 -6.41 6.72
C ASP A 651 -12.85 -7.37 7.33
N GLY A 652 -11.68 -7.40 6.72
CA GLY A 652 -10.51 -8.13 7.19
C GLY A 652 -9.55 -7.24 7.98
N HIS A 653 -8.25 -7.44 7.74
CA HIS A 653 -7.20 -6.69 8.40
C HIS A 653 -7.24 -5.18 8.07
N TRP A 654 -7.77 -4.82 6.91
CA TRP A 654 -8.07 -3.44 6.52
C TRP A 654 -9.55 -3.28 6.22
N PRO A 655 -10.23 -2.27 6.80
CA PRO A 655 -11.58 -1.93 6.38
C PRO A 655 -11.57 -1.47 4.92
N SER A 656 -12.19 -2.24 4.06
CA SER A 656 -12.27 -1.97 2.62
C SER A 656 -13.64 -1.46 2.18
N ASN A 657 -14.65 -1.69 2.99
CA ASN A 657 -15.99 -1.21 2.73
C ASN A 657 -16.06 0.32 2.90
N LEU A 658 -16.62 1.01 1.92
CA LEU A 658 -16.73 2.47 1.94
C LEU A 658 -17.46 3.02 3.19
N LYS A 659 -18.35 2.27 3.79
CA LYS A 659 -19.05 2.66 5.02
C LYS A 659 -18.28 2.36 6.30
N SER A 660 -17.35 1.42 6.29
CA SER A 660 -16.58 1.04 7.48
C SER A 660 -15.59 2.13 7.86
N MET A 661 -14.97 2.81 6.90
CA MET A 661 -14.00 3.86 7.19
C MET A 661 -14.60 5.11 7.85
N PRO A 662 -15.78 5.63 7.47
CA PRO A 662 -16.43 6.70 8.24
C PRO A 662 -16.69 6.30 9.69
N LEU A 663 -17.18 5.08 9.92
CA LEU A 663 -17.38 4.55 11.28
C LEU A 663 -16.06 4.47 12.06
N TYR A 664 -14.99 4.00 11.40
CA TYR A 664 -13.66 3.95 11.98
C TYR A 664 -13.21 5.33 12.48
N TYR A 665 -13.22 6.35 11.63
CA TYR A 665 -12.80 7.69 12.02
C TYR A 665 -13.73 8.32 13.06
N ASN A 666 -15.04 8.16 12.89
CA ASN A 666 -16.02 8.71 13.81
C ASN A 666 -15.89 8.13 15.24
N ALA A 667 -15.69 6.82 15.34
CA ALA A 667 -15.52 6.15 16.62
C ALA A 667 -14.23 6.61 17.34
N HIS A 668 -13.15 6.87 16.60
CA HIS A 668 -11.92 7.45 17.16
C HIS A 668 -12.16 8.88 17.65
N LEU A 669 -12.83 9.71 16.86
CA LEU A 669 -13.14 11.09 17.26
C LEU A 669 -14.03 11.11 18.50
N ASP A 670 -15.07 10.27 18.58
CA ASP A 670 -15.92 10.14 19.78
C ASP A 670 -15.11 9.71 21.01
N TRP A 671 -14.19 8.73 20.83
CA TRP A 671 -13.36 8.23 21.91
C TRP A 671 -12.36 9.28 22.42
N PHE A 672 -11.65 9.93 21.50
CA PHE A 672 -10.69 10.98 21.86
C PHE A 672 -11.38 12.21 22.44
N HIS A 673 -12.52 12.63 21.89
CA HIS A 673 -13.30 13.75 22.45
C HIS A 673 -13.65 13.49 23.92
N ARG A 674 -14.12 12.31 24.25
CA ARG A 674 -14.52 11.91 25.62
C ARG A 674 -13.38 12.04 26.64
N TYR A 675 -12.15 11.69 26.26
CA TYR A 675 -11.01 11.62 27.19
C TYR A 675 -10.00 12.76 27.05
N LEU A 676 -9.92 13.39 25.89
CA LEU A 676 -8.93 14.41 25.58
C LEU A 676 -9.57 15.78 25.30
N GLY A 677 -10.88 15.86 25.08
CA GLY A 677 -11.53 17.05 24.50
C GLY A 677 -11.28 17.13 22.98
N GLY A 678 -11.23 18.33 22.41
CA GLY A 678 -11.23 18.55 20.97
C GLY A 678 -12.65 18.67 20.42
N ALA A 679 -12.82 18.66 19.09
CA ALA A 679 -14.15 18.70 18.49
C ALA A 679 -14.88 17.37 18.72
N PRO A 680 -16.22 17.36 18.90
CA PRO A 680 -16.98 16.14 18.97
C PRO A 680 -16.98 15.41 17.63
N ALA A 681 -17.23 14.09 17.65
CA ALA A 681 -17.46 13.32 16.44
C ALA A 681 -18.67 13.88 15.67
N PRO A 682 -18.62 13.88 14.32
CA PRO A 682 -19.70 14.45 13.51
C PRO A 682 -21.01 13.66 13.63
N TRP A 683 -20.93 12.35 13.91
CA TRP A 683 -22.13 11.49 13.98
C TRP A 683 -22.18 10.70 15.29
N ASP A 684 -23.38 10.28 15.64
CA ASP A 684 -23.59 9.30 16.69
C ASP A 684 -23.17 7.91 16.20
N THR A 685 -22.23 7.26 16.89
CA THR A 685 -21.65 5.97 16.49
C THR A 685 -22.71 4.85 16.45
N GLU A 686 -23.69 4.85 17.35
CA GLU A 686 -24.75 3.83 17.38
C GLU A 686 -25.71 4.00 16.21
N LYS A 687 -26.07 5.24 15.88
CA LYS A 687 -26.87 5.54 14.68
C LYS A 687 -26.15 5.13 13.39
N MET A 688 -24.82 5.30 13.33
CA MET A 688 -24.04 4.82 12.18
C MET A 688 -24.15 3.30 12.03
N VAL A 689 -23.99 2.54 13.11
CA VAL A 689 -24.07 1.07 13.10
C VAL A 689 -25.48 0.60 12.75
N ASN A 690 -26.51 1.34 13.18
CA ASN A 690 -27.91 1.07 12.85
C ASN A 690 -28.28 1.51 11.42
N ASN A 691 -27.36 2.09 10.65
CA ASN A 691 -27.59 2.64 9.32
C ASN A 691 -28.66 3.77 9.29
N GLU A 692 -28.70 4.59 10.32
CA GLU A 692 -29.61 5.72 10.47
C GLU A 692 -28.97 7.04 10.00
N ILE A 693 -27.70 7.03 9.56
CA ILE A 693 -26.99 8.20 9.06
C ILE A 693 -27.06 8.24 7.53
N GLU A 694 -27.48 9.37 6.99
CA GLU A 694 -27.38 9.72 5.58
C GLU A 694 -26.11 10.59 5.39
N TYR A 695 -25.25 10.18 4.45
CA TYR A 695 -23.99 10.86 4.13
C TYR A 695 -24.16 11.87 3.00
#